data_5b5120208c08ebc01b513e0362a14781
#
_entry.id   5b5120208c08ebc01b513e0362a14781
#
_cell.length_a   1.000
_cell.length_b   1.000
_cell.length_c   1.000
_cell.angle_alpha   90.00
_cell.angle_beta   90.00
_cell.angle_gamma   90.00
#
_symmetry.space_group_name_H-M   'P 1'
#
loop_
_entity.id
_entity.type
_entity.pdbx_description
1 polymer ?
#
loop_
_entity_poly.entity_id
_entity_poly.type
_entity_poly.pdbx_seq_one_letter_code
_entity_poly.pdbx_strand_id
1 'polypeptide(L)'
;MTVAPQRPAVPGQVGTAHTRVEGRDKVTGAARYGGDIPFAGLAHGMLVLSTVARGRIRSVDTGAVLAMPGVLTVLHHGNAPRLTSDYVGMLGVPPDPTAVVFQHDRVPHAGWPVALVVAETPEQARAAADALTVRYEEEPHDVALSADRPDAYAADGHMPGTTEKGDLEAELAASTHVVDAEYTTPEEHHAMMEPHVATAWWDGGRLDVVDSDQGITWVADELARMFSLDASAVRVRSEHVGGGFGSKGVRPPQVAAAMAAAELGRPVRVSLTRRQMFSVTGYRSPTVQRVRLGAEPDGRLRALEHTSLNQTSTVYEFVEPGAGVARTMYDAVAHRTENRVVRLDVPSPTWMRAPGEAPGSFALECALDELAEKCGVDPIELRLRNEPETGPVSGLPFAGRNVAACFREGARRFGWDARDPRPGVRRDGRWLVGTGTAAASFPAGTLPSTAAVTAEPDGTFTVRISASDIGTGARTALTLIAADALRVPSERIDARLGDSDFGPSGIAAGSMGTRSWGWAVAAAAEELRERLVPGGELPPEGITVRSDTTAAIAALAAKERHTWGAQFAEVAVDVTTGEVRVRRMLGVFAAGRIVNPLTARNQLVGGMTWGISMALHEEAVRDPASGALYGADLAGYHVATHADVPPEVEAVWVDDHDPDDPVGIKGIGEVGIVGAAAAVANAVWHATGVRHRGLPIRPDRVLRAGGPDA
;
A
#
# COMPACT_ATOMS: atom_id res chain seq x y z
N MET A 1 -33.59 26.95 -43.09
CA MET A 1 -33.15 26.12 -41.97
C MET A 1 -31.84 25.44 -42.36
N THR A 2 -30.73 26.02 -42.00
CA THR A 2 -29.39 25.43 -42.20
C THR A 2 -29.12 24.57 -41.01
N VAL A 3 -29.14 23.24 -41.18
CA VAL A 3 -28.67 22.26 -40.17
C VAL A 3 -27.18 22.47 -40.00
N ALA A 4 -26.77 22.95 -38.82
CA ALA A 4 -25.36 23.00 -38.48
C ALA A 4 -24.76 21.59 -38.53
N PRO A 5 -23.56 21.38 -39.12
CA PRO A 5 -22.96 20.06 -39.16
C PRO A 5 -22.75 19.53 -37.74
N GLN A 6 -23.34 18.37 -37.44
CA GLN A 6 -23.04 17.63 -36.22
C GLN A 6 -21.52 17.35 -36.25
N ARG A 7 -20.78 17.92 -35.28
CA ARG A 7 -19.39 17.52 -35.08
C ARG A 7 -19.38 16.01 -34.82
N PRO A 8 -18.50 15.26 -35.49
CA PRO A 8 -18.36 13.84 -35.21
C PRO A 8 -18.14 13.65 -33.68
N ALA A 9 -18.87 12.72 -33.08
CA ALA A 9 -18.69 12.37 -31.69
C ALA A 9 -17.22 11.98 -31.47
N VAL A 10 -16.55 12.63 -30.51
CA VAL A 10 -15.19 12.25 -30.12
C VAL A 10 -15.27 10.82 -29.57
N PRO A 11 -14.46 9.85 -30.07
CA PRO A 11 -14.45 8.51 -29.50
C PRO A 11 -14.19 8.56 -28.00
N GLY A 12 -14.81 7.68 -27.22
CA GLY A 12 -14.61 7.61 -25.77
C GLY A 12 -13.12 7.51 -25.45
N GLN A 13 -12.67 8.33 -24.50
CA GLN A 13 -11.26 8.38 -24.09
C GLN A 13 -10.94 7.30 -23.06
N VAL A 14 -11.88 7.01 -22.17
CA VAL A 14 -11.79 5.95 -21.15
C VAL A 14 -11.81 4.57 -21.83
N GLY A 15 -10.84 3.71 -21.49
CA GLY A 15 -10.69 2.38 -22.07
C GLY A 15 -9.69 2.30 -23.22
N THR A 16 -9.18 3.44 -23.70
CA THR A 16 -8.16 3.49 -24.75
C THR A 16 -6.76 3.69 -24.19
N ALA A 17 -5.75 3.15 -24.91
CA ALA A 17 -4.36 3.22 -24.46
C ALA A 17 -3.78 4.63 -24.72
N HIS A 18 -3.44 5.32 -23.62
CA HIS A 18 -2.79 6.63 -23.67
C HIS A 18 -1.47 6.61 -22.96
N THR A 19 -0.44 7.24 -23.53
CA THR A 19 0.79 7.54 -22.84
C THR A 19 0.53 8.53 -21.69
N ARG A 20 1.37 8.47 -20.65
CA ARG A 20 1.22 9.42 -19.54
C ARG A 20 1.38 10.86 -20.01
N VAL A 21 0.45 11.74 -19.63
CA VAL A 21 0.52 13.17 -19.98
C VAL A 21 1.78 13.83 -19.38
N GLU A 22 2.18 13.39 -18.18
CA GLU A 22 3.39 13.81 -17.49
C GLU A 22 4.65 12.99 -17.86
N GLY A 23 4.54 12.04 -18.78
CA GLY A 23 5.61 11.09 -19.09
C GLY A 23 6.88 11.74 -19.63
N ARG A 24 6.73 12.77 -20.51
CA ARG A 24 7.86 13.50 -21.04
C ARG A 24 8.68 14.18 -19.93
N ASP A 25 8.02 14.88 -19.02
CA ASP A 25 8.67 15.61 -17.93
C ASP A 25 9.43 14.65 -17.00
N LYS A 26 8.85 13.47 -16.72
CA LYS A 26 9.51 12.44 -15.91
C LYS A 26 10.80 11.90 -16.57
N VAL A 27 10.77 11.57 -17.85
CA VAL A 27 11.93 10.96 -18.53
C VAL A 27 13.01 11.98 -18.92
N THR A 28 12.67 13.28 -18.97
CA THR A 28 13.64 14.36 -19.22
C THR A 28 14.19 15.02 -17.96
N GLY A 29 13.66 14.65 -16.76
CA GLY A 29 14.02 15.27 -15.50
C GLY A 29 13.38 16.65 -15.28
N ALA A 30 12.38 17.02 -16.08
CA ALA A 30 11.62 18.27 -15.88
C ALA A 30 10.59 18.16 -14.75
N ALA A 31 10.08 16.95 -14.47
CA ALA A 31 9.20 16.70 -13.32
C ALA A 31 9.95 17.00 -12.02
N ARG A 32 9.32 17.81 -11.14
CA ARG A 32 9.89 18.23 -9.85
C ARG A 32 9.23 17.47 -8.72
N TYR A 33 10.01 16.67 -8.00
CA TYR A 33 9.62 16.00 -6.78
C TYR A 33 9.82 16.92 -5.57
N GLY A 34 9.27 16.58 -4.42
CA GLY A 34 9.33 17.41 -3.22
C GLY A 34 10.74 17.86 -2.83
N GLY A 35 11.74 16.99 -3.04
CA GLY A 35 13.16 17.27 -2.80
C GLY A 35 13.83 18.18 -3.84
N ASP A 36 13.26 18.32 -5.03
CA ASP A 36 13.90 19.04 -6.15
C ASP A 36 13.54 20.52 -6.23
N ILE A 37 12.48 20.95 -5.52
CA ILE A 37 11.97 22.33 -5.60
C ILE A 37 12.96 23.27 -4.91
N PRO A 38 13.51 24.28 -5.64
CA PRO A 38 14.44 25.23 -5.05
C PRO A 38 13.73 26.26 -4.18
N PHE A 39 14.39 26.66 -3.08
CA PHE A 39 13.93 27.73 -2.19
C PHE A 39 15.07 28.68 -1.89
N ALA A 40 14.79 29.98 -1.91
CA ALA A 40 15.75 30.99 -1.46
C ALA A 40 16.01 30.84 0.03
N GLY A 41 17.27 30.86 0.45
CA GLY A 41 17.65 30.75 1.85
C GLY A 41 17.31 29.39 2.50
N LEU A 42 17.18 28.31 1.73
CA LEU A 42 16.89 26.97 2.23
C LEU A 42 17.95 26.51 3.24
N ALA A 43 17.50 26.01 4.39
CA ALA A 43 18.33 25.27 5.35
C ALA A 43 18.00 23.77 5.29
N HIS A 44 18.93 22.94 5.76
CA HIS A 44 18.82 21.48 5.65
C HIS A 44 18.86 20.83 7.04
N GLY A 45 17.84 20.02 7.34
CA GLY A 45 17.73 19.26 8.58
C GLY A 45 18.09 17.79 8.38
N MET A 46 18.82 17.23 9.36
CA MET A 46 19.13 15.81 9.45
C MET A 46 18.67 15.27 10.80
N LEU A 47 17.81 14.26 10.79
CA LEU A 47 17.37 13.56 12.00
C LEU A 47 18.51 12.76 12.60
N VAL A 48 18.62 12.82 13.94
CA VAL A 48 19.46 11.92 14.73
C VAL A 48 18.56 10.88 15.38
N LEU A 49 18.87 9.60 15.15
CA LEU A 49 18.08 8.48 15.63
C LEU A 49 18.74 7.82 16.84
N SER A 50 17.91 7.24 17.74
CA SER A 50 18.40 6.51 18.88
C SER A 50 19.19 5.26 18.48
N THR A 51 20.21 4.95 19.28
CA THR A 51 21.04 3.75 19.13
C THR A 51 20.69 2.65 20.15
N VAL A 52 19.71 2.90 21.01
CA VAL A 52 19.26 1.97 22.03
C VAL A 52 17.83 1.50 21.75
N ALA A 53 17.52 0.26 22.11
CA ALA A 53 16.22 -0.34 21.85
C ALA A 53 15.11 0.25 22.73
N ARG A 54 15.43 0.65 23.96
CA ARG A 54 14.50 1.28 24.90
C ARG A 54 15.29 2.03 25.98
N GLY A 55 14.73 3.15 26.44
CA GLY A 55 15.35 3.90 27.52
C GLY A 55 14.90 5.36 27.58
N ARG A 56 15.77 6.18 28.18
CA ARG A 56 15.59 7.64 28.33
C ARG A 56 16.83 8.38 27.87
N ILE A 57 16.63 9.55 27.27
CA ILE A 57 17.72 10.48 26.96
C ILE A 57 18.16 11.15 28.24
N ARG A 58 19.42 10.95 28.62
CA ARG A 58 20.03 11.60 29.78
C ARG A 58 20.61 12.97 29.44
N SER A 59 21.21 13.10 28.27
CA SER A 59 21.73 14.37 27.78
C SER A 59 21.92 14.33 26.28
N VAL A 60 21.80 15.52 25.67
CA VAL A 60 22.17 15.80 24.29
C VAL A 60 23.25 16.86 24.33
N ASP A 61 24.47 16.54 23.89
CA ASP A 61 25.59 17.47 23.89
C ASP A 61 25.60 18.30 22.61
N THR A 62 24.93 19.44 22.64
CA THR A 62 24.75 20.35 21.50
C THR A 62 25.93 21.32 21.34
N GLY A 63 26.76 21.55 22.38
CA GLY A 63 27.75 22.62 22.38
C GLY A 63 28.81 22.49 21.29
N ALA A 64 29.39 21.26 21.15
CA ALA A 64 30.38 21.01 20.10
C ALA A 64 29.81 21.12 18.70
N VAL A 65 28.58 20.63 18.51
CA VAL A 65 27.89 20.62 17.19
C VAL A 65 27.48 22.03 16.76
N LEU A 66 26.95 22.84 17.68
CA LEU A 66 26.61 24.25 17.40
C LEU A 66 27.83 25.11 17.04
N ALA A 67 29.03 24.70 17.43
CA ALA A 67 30.28 25.37 17.06
C ALA A 67 30.79 24.95 15.67
N MET A 68 30.21 23.93 15.02
CA MET A 68 30.62 23.48 13.70
C MET A 68 30.20 24.47 12.61
N PRO A 69 31.03 24.67 11.55
CA PRO A 69 30.71 25.61 10.48
C PRO A 69 29.38 25.32 9.80
N GLY A 70 28.53 26.34 9.69
CA GLY A 70 27.25 26.26 8.99
C GLY A 70 26.12 25.59 9.78
N VAL A 71 26.34 25.13 10.99
CA VAL A 71 25.26 24.63 11.87
C VAL A 71 24.46 25.81 12.41
N LEU A 72 23.13 25.75 12.27
CA LEU A 72 22.19 26.80 12.62
C LEU A 72 21.51 26.55 13.97
N THR A 73 21.01 25.33 14.16
CA THR A 73 20.33 24.93 15.41
C THR A 73 20.34 23.41 15.60
N VAL A 74 20.07 22.98 16.83
CA VAL A 74 19.80 21.59 17.18
C VAL A 74 18.52 21.54 18.01
N LEU A 75 17.47 20.93 17.46
CA LEU A 75 16.21 20.68 18.16
C LEU A 75 16.23 19.30 18.84
N HIS A 76 15.76 19.24 20.08
CA HIS A 76 15.56 18.02 20.84
C HIS A 76 14.47 18.24 21.92
N HIS A 77 14.14 17.20 22.69
CA HIS A 77 13.04 17.27 23.68
C HIS A 77 13.14 18.40 24.72
N GLY A 78 14.32 18.96 24.93
CA GLY A 78 14.56 20.06 25.90
C GLY A 78 14.27 21.44 25.35
N ASN A 79 14.22 21.65 24.03
CA ASN A 79 14.07 22.97 23.40
C ASN A 79 13.07 23.00 22.24
N ALA A 80 12.58 21.88 21.75
CA ALA A 80 11.62 21.84 20.65
C ALA A 80 10.26 22.47 21.03
N PRO A 81 9.56 23.13 20.09
CA PRO A 81 8.20 23.61 20.30
C PRO A 81 7.25 22.49 20.76
N ARG A 82 6.30 22.85 21.60
CA ARG A 82 5.27 21.91 22.06
C ARG A 82 4.19 21.74 21.02
N LEU A 83 3.84 20.46 20.75
CA LEU A 83 2.79 20.06 19.82
C LEU A 83 1.55 19.59 20.57
N THR A 84 0.40 19.74 19.92
CA THR A 84 -0.85 19.12 20.36
C THR A 84 -0.93 17.70 19.80
N SER A 85 -1.22 16.71 20.66
CA SER A 85 -1.37 15.30 20.29
C SER A 85 -2.73 14.70 20.69
N ASP A 86 -3.55 15.47 21.41
CA ASP A 86 -4.87 15.05 21.88
C ASP A 86 -5.95 15.49 20.89
N TYR A 87 -6.08 14.74 19.79
CA TYR A 87 -7.12 14.92 18.76
C TYR A 87 -7.47 13.61 18.08
N VAL A 88 -8.63 13.59 17.39
CA VAL A 88 -9.04 12.44 16.56
C VAL A 88 -8.54 12.65 15.15
N GLY A 89 -7.77 11.70 14.65
CA GLY A 89 -7.25 11.71 13.28
C GLY A 89 -8.31 11.43 12.22
N MET A 90 -7.88 11.38 10.98
CA MET A 90 -8.74 11.07 9.84
C MET A 90 -9.33 9.66 9.97
N LEU A 91 -10.56 9.47 9.49
CA LEU A 91 -11.31 8.21 9.56
C LEU A 91 -11.63 7.73 11.00
N GLY A 92 -11.53 8.62 11.99
CA GLY A 92 -11.79 8.26 13.38
C GLY A 92 -10.68 7.44 14.05
N VAL A 93 -9.53 7.29 13.37
CA VAL A 93 -8.35 6.61 13.91
C VAL A 93 -7.54 7.61 14.74
N PRO A 94 -7.01 7.22 15.92
CA PRO A 94 -6.08 8.09 16.66
C PRO A 94 -4.91 8.52 15.79
N PRO A 95 -4.36 9.74 15.97
CA PRO A 95 -3.17 10.18 15.24
C PRO A 95 -2.00 9.24 15.53
N ASP A 96 -1.15 9.02 14.54
CA ASP A 96 0.07 8.26 14.74
C ASP A 96 1.08 9.10 15.54
N PRO A 97 1.31 8.80 16.84
CA PRO A 97 2.19 9.60 17.68
C PRO A 97 3.67 9.52 17.26
N THR A 98 4.04 8.64 16.32
CA THR A 98 5.42 8.54 15.81
C THR A 98 5.86 9.81 15.07
N ALA A 99 4.91 10.61 14.56
CA ALA A 99 5.20 11.91 13.95
C ALA A 99 5.41 13.03 15.01
N VAL A 100 4.92 12.85 16.25
CA VAL A 100 5.00 13.83 17.34
C VAL A 100 6.39 13.77 18.02
N VAL A 101 7.42 14.17 17.27
CA VAL A 101 8.83 14.04 17.68
C VAL A 101 9.26 15.10 18.69
N PHE A 102 10.31 14.82 19.46
CA PHE A 102 10.99 15.73 20.39
C PHE A 102 10.10 16.27 21.53
N GLN A 103 9.05 15.54 21.94
CA GLN A 103 8.14 16.01 22.99
C GLN A 103 8.49 15.47 24.38
N HIS A 104 9.31 14.43 24.48
CA HIS A 104 9.73 13.78 25.73
C HIS A 104 11.12 13.13 25.60
N ASP A 105 11.71 12.78 26.74
CA ASP A 105 13.01 12.11 26.84
C ASP A 105 12.97 10.59 26.63
N ARG A 106 11.77 9.99 26.50
CA ARG A 106 11.59 8.55 26.33
C ARG A 106 12.01 8.09 24.94
N VAL A 107 12.76 6.99 24.89
CA VAL A 107 13.13 6.24 23.69
C VAL A 107 12.36 4.91 23.70
N PRO A 108 11.34 4.74 22.88
CA PRO A 108 10.49 3.53 22.89
C PRO A 108 11.03 2.38 22.05
N HIS A 109 11.93 2.65 21.10
CA HIS A 109 12.54 1.65 20.22
C HIS A 109 13.83 2.16 19.58
N ALA A 110 14.66 1.27 19.07
CA ALA A 110 15.82 1.62 18.26
C ALA A 110 15.41 2.41 17.01
N GLY A 111 16.17 3.44 16.66
CA GLY A 111 15.85 4.30 15.54
C GLY A 111 14.76 5.37 15.80
N TRP A 112 14.37 5.61 17.07
CA TRP A 112 13.48 6.72 17.43
C TRP A 112 14.17 8.07 17.19
N PRO A 113 13.49 9.08 16.57
CA PRO A 113 14.05 10.42 16.38
C PRO A 113 14.28 11.12 17.71
N VAL A 114 15.54 11.44 18.05
CA VAL A 114 15.94 12.05 19.32
C VAL A 114 16.37 13.51 19.19
N ALA A 115 16.86 13.91 18.00
CA ALA A 115 17.22 15.28 17.69
C ALA A 115 17.10 15.56 16.18
N LEU A 116 17.05 16.87 15.85
CA LEU A 116 17.22 17.40 14.50
C LEU A 116 18.38 18.37 14.49
N VAL A 117 19.37 18.15 13.66
CA VAL A 117 20.44 19.12 13.38
C VAL A 117 20.11 19.85 12.10
N VAL A 118 20.15 21.19 12.13
CA VAL A 118 19.88 22.02 10.95
C VAL A 118 21.13 22.82 10.59
N ALA A 119 21.50 22.83 9.32
CA ALA A 119 22.67 23.53 8.81
C ALA A 119 22.41 24.17 7.43
N GLU A 120 23.38 24.95 6.93
CA GLU A 120 23.29 25.65 5.64
C GLU A 120 23.32 24.69 4.44
N THR A 121 23.98 23.53 4.57
CA THR A 121 24.02 22.52 3.51
C THR A 121 23.68 21.13 4.06
N PRO A 122 23.22 20.19 3.20
CA PRO A 122 22.91 18.84 3.63
C PRO A 122 24.16 18.09 4.14
N GLU A 123 25.35 18.36 3.60
CA GLU A 123 26.60 17.76 4.03
C GLU A 123 26.98 18.23 5.44
N GLN A 124 26.82 19.53 5.73
CA GLN A 124 27.07 20.09 7.07
C GLN A 124 26.05 19.53 8.09
N ALA A 125 24.79 19.45 7.72
CA ALA A 125 23.75 18.88 8.58
C ALA A 125 24.06 17.43 8.93
N ARG A 126 24.49 16.63 7.93
CA ARG A 126 24.86 15.24 8.12
C ARG A 126 26.11 15.08 9.00
N ALA A 127 27.18 15.79 8.67
CA ALA A 127 28.42 15.73 9.47
C ALA A 127 28.19 16.13 10.92
N ALA A 128 27.35 17.14 11.16
CA ALA A 128 26.99 17.61 12.49
C ALA A 128 26.06 16.60 13.22
N ALA A 129 25.12 15.97 12.51
CA ALA A 129 24.28 14.93 13.06
C ALA A 129 25.08 13.68 13.47
N ASP A 130 26.07 13.27 12.65
CA ASP A 130 26.96 12.16 12.95
C ASP A 130 27.90 12.46 14.15
N ALA A 131 28.20 13.74 14.41
CA ALA A 131 29.01 14.19 15.55
C ALA A 131 28.22 14.40 16.84
N LEU A 132 26.89 14.45 16.78
CA LEU A 132 26.05 14.72 17.95
C LEU A 132 26.10 13.56 18.93
N THR A 133 26.53 13.85 20.15
CA THR A 133 26.57 12.85 21.24
C THR A 133 25.29 12.89 22.06
N VAL A 134 24.57 11.77 22.06
CA VAL A 134 23.39 11.54 22.90
C VAL A 134 23.72 10.44 23.91
N ARG A 135 23.46 10.69 25.20
CA ARG A 135 23.65 9.70 26.27
C ARG A 135 22.30 9.18 26.73
N TYR A 136 22.22 7.88 26.91
CA TYR A 136 20.98 7.19 27.28
C TYR A 136 21.11 6.53 28.64
N GLU A 137 20.00 6.36 29.32
CA GLU A 137 19.77 5.34 30.33
C GLU A 137 18.96 4.23 29.69
N GLU A 138 19.59 3.09 29.49
CA GLU A 138 18.95 1.94 28.81
C GLU A 138 18.01 1.21 29.78
N GLU A 139 16.90 0.71 29.23
CA GLU A 139 15.91 -0.11 29.92
C GLU A 139 15.82 -1.49 29.24
N PRO A 140 15.38 -2.54 29.98
CA PRO A 140 15.06 -3.83 29.36
C PRO A 140 14.05 -3.68 28.25
N HIS A 141 14.23 -4.42 27.16
CA HIS A 141 13.38 -4.35 25.96
C HIS A 141 12.98 -5.73 25.46
N ASP A 142 11.89 -5.76 24.68
CA ASP A 142 11.39 -6.94 24.00
C ASP A 142 11.04 -6.60 22.54
N VAL A 143 11.69 -7.26 21.60
CA VAL A 143 11.54 -7.00 20.15
C VAL A 143 11.21 -8.27 19.35
N ALA A 144 10.95 -9.40 20.04
CA ALA A 144 10.82 -10.70 19.40
C ALA A 144 9.35 -11.15 19.29
N LEU A 145 8.86 -11.31 18.07
CA LEU A 145 7.60 -11.99 17.80
C LEU A 145 7.82 -13.52 17.86
N SER A 146 6.98 -14.24 18.62
CA SER A 146 6.89 -15.70 18.59
C SER A 146 5.44 -16.16 18.61
N ALA A 147 5.17 -17.38 18.16
CA ALA A 147 3.83 -17.96 18.13
C ALA A 147 3.20 -18.10 19.53
N ASP A 148 4.03 -18.39 20.53
CA ASP A 148 3.60 -18.73 21.91
C ASP A 148 3.57 -17.53 22.84
N ARG A 149 3.23 -16.35 22.35
CA ARG A 149 3.16 -15.12 23.15
C ARG A 149 1.93 -15.14 24.09
N PRO A 150 2.15 -15.25 25.43
CA PRO A 150 1.04 -15.28 26.37
C PRO A 150 0.34 -13.93 26.55
N ASP A 151 1.00 -12.84 26.16
CA ASP A 151 0.52 -11.47 26.20
C ASP A 151 -0.13 -11.00 24.90
N ALA A 152 -0.27 -11.89 23.90
CA ALA A 152 -1.00 -11.60 22.68
C ALA A 152 -2.52 -11.50 22.95
N TYR A 153 -3.17 -10.51 22.36
CA TYR A 153 -4.60 -10.24 22.53
C TYR A 153 -5.29 -9.97 21.19
N ALA A 154 -6.58 -10.25 21.11
CA ALA A 154 -7.40 -9.88 19.95
C ALA A 154 -7.56 -8.35 19.93
N ALA A 155 -7.36 -7.75 18.76
CA ALA A 155 -7.42 -6.30 18.62
C ALA A 155 -8.29 -5.91 17.43
N ASP A 156 -9.19 -4.96 17.67
CA ASP A 156 -9.93 -4.27 16.62
C ASP A 156 -9.02 -3.22 15.98
N GLY A 157 -8.83 -3.33 14.66
CA GLY A 157 -8.19 -2.29 13.87
C GLY A 157 -9.23 -1.48 13.12
N HIS A 158 -8.99 -1.22 11.84
CA HIS A 158 -10.01 -0.69 10.93
C HIS A 158 -11.11 -1.73 10.58
N MET A 159 -10.92 -2.98 11.01
CA MET A 159 -11.88 -4.08 10.93
C MET A 159 -11.99 -4.76 12.29
N PRO A 160 -13.13 -5.44 12.58
CA PRO A 160 -13.29 -6.22 13.82
C PRO A 160 -12.15 -7.23 14.00
N GLY A 161 -11.61 -7.35 15.21
CA GLY A 161 -10.54 -8.30 15.54
C GLY A 161 -10.99 -9.74 15.34
N THR A 162 -12.21 -10.07 15.77
CA THR A 162 -12.77 -11.44 15.70
C THR A 162 -14.11 -11.45 14.99
N THR A 163 -14.34 -12.49 14.18
CA THR A 163 -15.66 -12.81 13.60
C THR A 163 -15.93 -14.31 13.71
N GLU A 164 -17.17 -14.68 13.98
CA GLU A 164 -17.60 -16.08 14.11
C GLU A 164 -18.96 -16.31 13.43
N LYS A 165 -19.13 -17.49 12.81
CA LYS A 165 -20.37 -17.99 12.22
C LYS A 165 -20.39 -19.51 12.34
N GLY A 166 -21.47 -20.08 12.89
CA GLY A 166 -21.60 -21.54 13.05
C GLY A 166 -20.76 -22.11 14.20
N ASP A 167 -20.74 -23.46 14.31
CA ASP A 167 -19.94 -24.18 15.30
C ASP A 167 -18.69 -24.77 14.62
N LEU A 168 -17.59 -24.08 14.73
CA LEU A 168 -16.33 -24.42 14.05
C LEU A 168 -15.82 -25.81 14.46
N GLU A 169 -15.84 -26.13 15.75
CA GLU A 169 -15.26 -27.39 16.24
C GLU A 169 -16.13 -28.59 15.86
N ALA A 170 -17.45 -28.45 15.88
CA ALA A 170 -18.36 -29.48 15.39
C ALA A 170 -18.17 -29.73 13.90
N GLU A 171 -18.02 -28.68 13.10
CA GLU A 171 -17.83 -28.79 11.65
C GLU A 171 -16.45 -29.35 11.28
N LEU A 172 -15.40 -29.02 12.02
CA LEU A 172 -14.06 -29.63 11.87
C LEU A 172 -14.12 -31.14 12.21
N ALA A 173 -14.77 -31.50 13.32
CA ALA A 173 -14.90 -32.91 13.73
C ALA A 173 -15.71 -33.75 12.75
N ALA A 174 -16.66 -33.15 12.04
CA ALA A 174 -17.50 -33.81 11.03
C ALA A 174 -16.82 -33.85 9.65
N SER A 175 -15.71 -33.18 9.45
CA SER A 175 -15.00 -33.11 8.18
C SER A 175 -14.24 -34.38 7.85
N THR A 176 -14.29 -34.80 6.58
CA THR A 176 -13.52 -35.96 6.08
C THR A 176 -12.05 -35.63 5.90
N HIS A 177 -11.77 -34.42 5.40
CA HIS A 177 -10.40 -33.93 5.18
C HIS A 177 -10.18 -32.65 6.02
N VAL A 178 -9.06 -32.61 6.74
CA VAL A 178 -8.69 -31.47 7.59
C VAL A 178 -7.27 -31.02 7.26
N VAL A 179 -7.08 -29.74 7.09
CA VAL A 179 -5.80 -29.03 7.12
C VAL A 179 -5.74 -28.24 8.41
N ASP A 180 -4.65 -28.32 9.14
CA ASP A 180 -4.32 -27.50 10.31
C ASP A 180 -2.84 -27.17 10.18
N ALA A 181 -2.54 -25.92 9.81
CA ALA A 181 -1.16 -25.55 9.47
C ALA A 181 -0.86 -24.10 9.87
N GLU A 182 0.41 -23.88 10.19
CA GLU A 182 0.96 -22.56 10.51
C GLU A 182 1.74 -22.01 9.32
N TYR A 183 1.55 -20.70 9.05
CA TYR A 183 2.20 -19.96 7.99
C TYR A 183 2.83 -18.69 8.55
N THR A 184 4.03 -18.32 8.06
CA THR A 184 4.73 -17.14 8.54
C THR A 184 5.14 -16.23 7.40
N THR A 185 5.00 -14.91 7.62
CA THR A 185 5.56 -13.88 6.75
C THR A 185 6.54 -13.00 7.55
N PRO A 186 7.62 -12.51 6.93
CA PRO A 186 8.62 -11.69 7.61
C PRO A 186 8.17 -10.23 7.76
N GLU A 187 8.99 -9.45 8.46
CA GLU A 187 8.96 -7.98 8.42
C GLU A 187 9.41 -7.51 7.03
N GLU A 188 8.60 -6.65 6.37
CA GLU A 188 8.87 -6.13 5.03
C GLU A 188 8.80 -4.60 5.00
N HIS A 189 9.67 -3.96 4.18
CA HIS A 189 9.75 -2.53 4.04
C HIS A 189 9.34 -2.03 2.65
N HIS A 190 8.71 -0.85 2.60
CA HIS A 190 8.15 -0.26 1.37
C HIS A 190 9.19 0.01 0.28
N ALA A 191 10.43 0.27 0.65
CA ALA A 191 11.59 0.45 -0.23
C ALA A 191 11.36 1.37 -1.46
N MET A 192 10.43 2.36 -1.36
CA MET A 192 10.17 3.31 -2.44
C MET A 192 11.45 4.03 -2.87
N MET A 193 11.56 4.36 -4.17
CA MET A 193 12.76 4.99 -4.73
C MET A 193 12.98 6.41 -4.20
N GLU A 194 11.93 7.21 -4.08
CA GLU A 194 11.99 8.54 -3.46
C GLU A 194 11.92 8.42 -1.94
N PRO A 195 12.95 8.87 -1.19
CA PRO A 195 12.88 8.99 0.26
C PRO A 195 11.78 9.97 0.70
N HIS A 196 11.34 9.86 1.95
CA HIS A 196 10.48 10.86 2.56
C HIS A 196 11.24 12.19 2.66
N VAL A 197 10.60 13.26 2.20
CA VAL A 197 11.15 14.60 2.21
C VAL A 197 10.04 15.59 2.48
N ALA A 198 10.33 16.62 3.29
CA ALA A 198 9.46 17.77 3.47
C ALA A 198 10.28 19.05 3.54
N THR A 199 9.78 20.10 2.89
CA THR A 199 10.29 21.47 3.02
C THR A 199 9.16 22.32 3.59
N ALA A 200 9.36 22.92 4.75
CA ALA A 200 8.38 23.75 5.43
C ALA A 200 8.86 25.21 5.58
N TRP A 201 7.92 26.15 5.55
CA TRP A 201 8.17 27.56 5.88
C TRP A 201 6.90 28.22 6.41
N TRP A 202 7.08 29.31 7.11
CA TRP A 202 5.99 30.10 7.66
C TRP A 202 5.92 31.47 6.96
N ASP A 203 4.70 31.87 6.58
CA ASP A 203 4.40 33.16 5.98
C ASP A 203 3.15 33.76 6.63
N GLY A 204 3.29 34.86 7.35
CA GLY A 204 2.19 35.57 7.98
C GLY A 204 1.31 34.73 8.92
N GLY A 205 1.88 33.67 9.55
CA GLY A 205 1.14 32.72 10.41
C GLY A 205 0.56 31.54 9.67
N ARG A 206 0.74 31.44 8.36
CA ARG A 206 0.42 30.26 7.54
C ARG A 206 1.62 29.33 7.47
N LEU A 207 1.38 28.04 7.63
CA LEU A 207 2.35 26.97 7.39
C LEU A 207 2.20 26.46 5.97
N ASP A 208 3.20 26.63 5.14
CA ASP A 208 3.30 26.00 3.82
C ASP A 208 4.30 24.84 3.86
N VAL A 209 3.92 23.71 3.27
CA VAL A 209 4.76 22.51 3.18
C VAL A 209 4.77 21.99 1.74
N VAL A 210 5.96 21.68 1.25
CA VAL A 210 6.15 20.88 0.04
C VAL A 210 6.75 19.55 0.46
N ASP A 211 6.06 18.46 0.14
CA ASP A 211 6.48 17.12 0.56
C ASP A 211 6.27 16.06 -0.54
N SER A 212 6.42 14.81 -0.17
CA SER A 212 6.06 13.66 -0.97
C SER A 212 5.04 12.81 -0.20
N ASP A 213 3.74 12.95 -0.53
CA ASP A 213 2.64 12.42 0.26
C ASP A 213 1.54 11.73 -0.56
N GLN A 214 0.78 10.83 0.10
CA GLN A 214 -0.34 10.09 -0.49
C GLN A 214 -1.70 10.73 -0.20
N GLY A 215 -1.79 11.65 0.76
CA GLY A 215 -3.05 12.25 1.23
C GLY A 215 -2.90 13.71 1.65
N ILE A 216 -2.74 14.60 0.69
CA ILE A 216 -2.34 16.01 0.87
C ILE A 216 -3.25 16.75 1.84
N THR A 217 -4.57 16.62 1.70
CA THR A 217 -5.53 17.30 2.59
C THR A 217 -5.51 16.68 3.98
N TRP A 218 -5.30 15.38 4.09
CA TRP A 218 -5.10 14.72 5.38
C TRP A 218 -3.87 15.26 6.10
N VAL A 219 -2.73 15.32 5.40
CA VAL A 219 -1.50 15.87 5.99
C VAL A 219 -1.68 17.32 6.42
N ALA A 220 -2.37 18.15 5.62
CA ALA A 220 -2.66 19.53 5.98
C ALA A 220 -3.50 19.62 7.28
N ASP A 221 -4.56 18.82 7.39
CA ASP A 221 -5.42 18.76 8.57
C ASP A 221 -4.68 18.28 9.83
N GLU A 222 -3.86 17.24 9.70
CA GLU A 222 -3.05 16.72 10.81
C GLU A 222 -2.02 17.75 11.30
N LEU A 223 -1.30 18.41 10.39
CA LEU A 223 -0.36 19.48 10.74
C LEU A 223 -1.07 20.67 11.38
N ALA A 224 -2.24 21.06 10.87
CA ALA A 224 -3.03 22.14 11.48
C ALA A 224 -3.36 21.82 12.95
N ARG A 225 -3.80 20.60 13.24
CA ARG A 225 -4.10 20.17 14.61
C ARG A 225 -2.85 20.11 15.48
N MET A 226 -1.76 19.51 15.00
CA MET A 226 -0.49 19.40 15.73
C MET A 226 0.06 20.79 16.14
N PHE A 227 -0.03 21.76 15.25
CA PHE A 227 0.46 23.11 15.48
C PHE A 227 -0.60 24.07 16.03
N SER A 228 -1.81 23.58 16.36
CA SER A 228 -2.94 24.36 16.87
C SER A 228 -3.32 25.52 15.95
N LEU A 229 -3.40 25.26 14.65
CA LEU A 229 -3.76 26.19 13.61
C LEU A 229 -5.19 25.92 13.07
N ASP A 230 -5.78 26.93 12.47
CA ASP A 230 -6.95 26.72 11.62
C ASP A 230 -6.56 25.90 10.38
N ALA A 231 -7.44 25.02 9.90
CA ALA A 231 -7.17 24.17 8.75
C ALA A 231 -6.80 24.99 7.49
N SER A 232 -7.39 26.17 7.32
CA SER A 232 -7.07 27.10 6.22
C SER A 232 -5.70 27.76 6.33
N ALA A 233 -5.05 27.67 7.48
CA ALA A 233 -3.71 28.22 7.71
C ALA A 233 -2.58 27.24 7.39
N VAL A 234 -2.91 26.05 6.87
CA VAL A 234 -1.91 25.07 6.43
C VAL A 234 -2.14 24.71 4.97
N ARG A 235 -1.08 24.79 4.16
CA ARG A 235 -1.09 24.34 2.77
C ARG A 235 -0.03 23.29 2.53
N VAL A 236 -0.43 22.16 1.93
CA VAL A 236 0.48 21.10 1.54
C VAL A 236 0.46 20.95 0.02
N ARG A 237 1.64 20.81 -0.57
CA ARG A 237 1.81 20.58 -2.02
C ARG A 237 2.67 19.35 -2.25
N SER A 238 2.18 18.45 -3.12
CA SER A 238 2.85 17.20 -3.46
C SER A 238 2.49 16.82 -4.91
N GLU A 239 3.14 17.44 -5.88
CA GLU A 239 2.76 17.33 -7.29
C GLU A 239 3.17 15.99 -7.91
N HIS A 240 4.36 15.51 -7.59
CA HIS A 240 4.91 14.23 -8.02
C HIS A 240 5.47 13.46 -6.83
N VAL A 241 5.09 12.21 -6.70
CA VAL A 241 5.55 11.31 -5.64
C VAL A 241 6.21 10.07 -6.24
N GLY A 242 7.44 9.81 -5.82
CA GLY A 242 8.27 8.70 -6.31
C GLY A 242 8.02 7.36 -5.60
N GLY A 243 6.73 6.99 -5.45
CA GLY A 243 6.26 5.82 -4.73
C GLY A 243 5.86 6.14 -3.30
N GLY A 244 4.81 5.49 -2.81
CA GLY A 244 4.34 5.65 -1.43
C GLY A 244 4.05 4.30 -0.76
N PHE A 245 3.26 3.47 -1.41
CA PHE A 245 2.93 2.09 -1.03
C PHE A 245 2.28 1.92 0.36
N GLY A 246 1.76 3.03 0.95
CA GLY A 246 1.14 3.07 2.27
C GLY A 246 2.01 3.75 3.35
N SER A 247 3.25 4.12 3.05
CA SER A 247 4.18 4.71 4.01
C SER A 247 4.09 6.24 4.11
N LYS A 248 3.71 6.92 3.01
CA LYS A 248 3.75 8.39 2.91
C LYS A 248 2.44 9.02 3.40
N GLY A 249 2.45 9.48 4.63
CA GLY A 249 1.49 10.28 5.35
C GLY A 249 2.25 11.23 6.27
N VAL A 250 1.65 11.72 7.35
CA VAL A 250 2.36 12.54 8.33
C VAL A 250 3.46 11.72 8.98
N ARG A 251 4.70 12.17 8.85
CA ARG A 251 5.90 11.51 9.36
C ARG A 251 6.83 12.55 9.99
N PRO A 252 7.85 12.15 10.74
CA PRO A 252 8.82 13.06 11.37
C PRO A 252 9.37 14.17 10.46
N PRO A 253 9.66 13.98 9.15
CA PRO A 253 10.19 15.06 8.31
C PRO A 253 9.31 16.31 8.22
N GLN A 254 7.99 16.16 8.05
CA GLN A 254 7.08 17.31 7.94
C GLN A 254 7.07 18.11 9.24
N VAL A 255 6.93 17.42 10.36
CA VAL A 255 6.82 18.02 11.70
C VAL A 255 8.14 18.68 12.10
N ALA A 256 9.27 17.99 11.92
CA ALA A 256 10.59 18.50 12.24
C ALA A 256 10.97 19.71 11.36
N ALA A 257 10.63 19.69 10.06
CA ALA A 257 10.84 20.82 9.16
C ALA A 257 10.03 22.05 9.59
N ALA A 258 8.74 21.84 9.93
CA ALA A 258 7.86 22.94 10.38
C ALA A 258 8.34 23.57 11.69
N MET A 259 8.78 22.76 12.68
CA MET A 259 9.37 23.26 13.93
C MET A 259 10.62 24.09 13.67
N ALA A 260 11.57 23.56 12.89
CA ALA A 260 12.82 24.24 12.60
C ALA A 260 12.62 25.50 11.76
N ALA A 261 11.67 25.50 10.83
CA ALA A 261 11.33 26.68 10.04
C ALA A 261 10.73 27.80 10.90
N ALA A 262 9.91 27.45 11.92
CA ALA A 262 9.40 28.42 12.90
C ALA A 262 10.51 29.07 13.73
N GLU A 263 11.50 28.29 14.17
CA GLU A 263 12.63 28.77 14.95
C GLU A 263 13.57 29.68 14.13
N LEU A 264 13.85 29.27 12.88
CA LEU A 264 14.86 29.95 12.05
C LEU A 264 14.28 31.08 11.19
N GLY A 265 12.94 31.20 11.05
CA GLY A 265 12.29 32.18 10.19
C GLY A 265 12.63 32.05 8.71
N ARG A 266 12.97 30.85 8.25
CA ARG A 266 13.36 30.54 6.87
C ARG A 266 12.93 29.12 6.46
N PRO A 267 12.86 28.81 5.15
CA PRO A 267 12.53 27.44 4.70
C PRO A 267 13.54 26.40 5.22
N VAL A 268 13.02 25.28 5.74
CA VAL A 268 13.84 24.13 6.18
C VAL A 268 13.38 22.89 5.47
N ARG A 269 14.33 22.15 4.90
CA ARG A 269 14.12 20.84 4.30
C ARG A 269 14.68 19.72 5.19
N VAL A 270 13.84 18.73 5.47
CA VAL A 270 14.26 17.48 6.12
C VAL A 270 14.05 16.34 5.13
N SER A 271 15.14 15.67 4.78
CA SER A 271 15.13 14.50 3.88
C SER A 271 15.67 13.29 4.64
N LEU A 272 14.92 12.18 4.64
CA LEU A 272 15.42 10.94 5.24
C LEU A 272 16.48 10.30 4.35
N THR A 273 17.50 9.72 4.98
CA THR A 273 18.38 8.78 4.27
C THR A 273 17.67 7.44 4.08
N ARG A 274 18.15 6.62 3.14
CA ARG A 274 17.61 5.26 2.94
C ARG A 274 17.60 4.47 4.25
N ARG A 275 18.67 4.53 5.04
CA ARG A 275 18.76 3.83 6.32
C ARG A 275 17.71 4.32 7.33
N GLN A 276 17.48 5.62 7.43
CA GLN A 276 16.47 6.17 8.34
C GLN A 276 15.05 5.72 8.00
N MET A 277 14.75 5.50 6.71
CA MET A 277 13.43 5.02 6.30
C MET A 277 13.05 3.68 6.90
N PHE A 278 14.02 2.79 7.19
CA PHE A 278 13.77 1.50 7.84
C PHE A 278 13.33 1.60 9.30
N SER A 279 13.49 2.76 9.94
CA SER A 279 13.11 2.94 11.34
C SER A 279 11.98 3.96 11.55
N VAL A 280 11.81 4.91 10.62
CA VAL A 280 10.99 6.12 10.86
C VAL A 280 9.68 6.11 10.07
N THR A 281 9.53 5.26 9.06
CA THR A 281 8.44 5.37 8.09
C THR A 281 7.44 4.20 8.13
N GLY A 282 7.56 3.33 9.12
CA GLY A 282 6.75 2.13 9.26
C GLY A 282 7.16 0.99 8.31
N TYR A 283 6.49 -0.14 8.44
CA TYR A 283 6.78 -1.39 7.74
C TYR A 283 5.57 -2.32 7.78
N ARG A 284 5.53 -3.36 6.94
CA ARG A 284 4.56 -4.47 7.08
C ARG A 284 4.95 -5.34 8.26
N SER A 285 4.02 -5.53 9.18
CA SER A 285 4.25 -6.39 10.35
C SER A 285 4.50 -7.84 9.92
N PRO A 286 5.50 -8.53 10.52
CA PRO A 286 5.61 -9.97 10.38
C PRO A 286 4.38 -10.65 10.96
N THR A 287 4.00 -11.80 10.42
CA THR A 287 2.82 -12.54 10.87
C THR A 287 3.13 -14.00 11.18
N VAL A 288 2.46 -14.54 12.20
CA VAL A 288 2.31 -15.96 12.45
C VAL A 288 0.83 -16.29 12.30
N GLN A 289 0.49 -17.10 11.31
CA GLN A 289 -0.89 -17.34 10.94
C GLN A 289 -1.20 -18.85 11.06
N ARG A 290 -2.33 -19.19 11.67
CA ARG A 290 -2.85 -20.56 11.66
C ARG A 290 -4.11 -20.60 10.83
N VAL A 291 -4.16 -21.57 9.90
CA VAL A 291 -5.34 -21.83 9.09
C VAL A 291 -5.80 -23.26 9.35
N ARG A 292 -7.07 -23.40 9.76
CA ARG A 292 -7.73 -24.70 9.85
C ARG A 292 -8.87 -24.78 8.84
N LEU A 293 -8.82 -25.78 7.98
CA LEU A 293 -9.85 -26.04 6.98
C LEU A 293 -10.41 -27.44 7.18
N GLY A 294 -11.72 -27.56 7.17
CA GLY A 294 -12.41 -28.84 7.17
C GLY A 294 -13.29 -28.98 5.93
N ALA A 295 -13.27 -30.13 5.26
CA ALA A 295 -14.03 -30.37 4.05
C ALA A 295 -14.72 -31.75 3.98
N GLU A 296 -15.78 -31.80 3.19
CA GLU A 296 -16.44 -33.03 2.70
C GLU A 296 -15.50 -33.82 1.75
N PRO A 297 -15.79 -35.10 1.43
CA PRO A 297 -14.98 -35.88 0.48
C PRO A 297 -14.79 -35.19 -0.87
N ASP A 298 -15.76 -34.41 -1.32
CA ASP A 298 -15.70 -33.71 -2.61
C ASP A 298 -15.02 -32.35 -2.55
N GLY A 299 -14.53 -31.92 -1.37
CA GLY A 299 -13.83 -30.67 -1.18
C GLY A 299 -14.73 -29.47 -0.84
N ARG A 300 -16.03 -29.65 -0.58
CA ARG A 300 -16.89 -28.58 -0.03
C ARG A 300 -16.50 -28.26 1.40
N LEU A 301 -16.25 -26.98 1.68
CA LEU A 301 -15.81 -26.54 3.00
C LEU A 301 -16.95 -26.62 4.03
N ARG A 302 -16.68 -27.29 5.14
CA ARG A 302 -17.51 -27.30 6.34
C ARG A 302 -17.02 -26.25 7.33
N ALA A 303 -15.71 -26.13 7.49
CA ALA A 303 -15.10 -25.22 8.45
C ALA A 303 -13.96 -24.43 7.82
N LEU A 304 -13.88 -23.14 8.14
CA LEU A 304 -12.77 -22.28 7.81
C LEU A 304 -12.41 -21.42 9.03
N GLU A 305 -11.23 -21.65 9.58
CA GLU A 305 -10.64 -20.76 10.59
C GLU A 305 -9.32 -20.15 10.05
N HIS A 306 -9.17 -18.86 10.30
CA HIS A 306 -7.93 -18.15 10.03
C HIS A 306 -7.59 -17.21 11.19
N THR A 307 -6.52 -17.50 11.91
CA THR A 307 -5.98 -16.67 12.98
C THR A 307 -4.66 -16.05 12.52
N SER A 308 -4.47 -14.75 12.74
CA SER A 308 -3.25 -14.02 12.42
C SER A 308 -2.74 -13.30 13.66
N LEU A 309 -1.54 -13.65 14.12
CA LEU A 309 -0.80 -12.95 15.15
C LEU A 309 0.26 -12.07 14.48
N ASN A 310 0.30 -10.78 14.84
CA ASN A 310 1.31 -9.84 14.35
C ASN A 310 1.85 -8.96 15.48
N GLN A 311 3.03 -8.40 15.29
CA GLN A 311 3.60 -7.43 16.24
C GLN A 311 3.02 -6.04 16.02
N THR A 312 2.89 -5.30 17.13
CA THR A 312 2.60 -3.87 17.10
C THR A 312 3.57 -3.13 18.03
N SER A 313 3.58 -1.80 18.01
CA SER A 313 4.47 -1.01 18.84
C SER A 313 3.85 -0.69 20.21
N THR A 314 4.72 -0.46 21.20
CA THR A 314 4.32 0.18 22.45
C THR A 314 3.97 1.67 22.29
N VAL A 315 4.28 2.28 21.15
CA VAL A 315 3.99 3.70 20.83
C VAL A 315 2.59 3.85 20.24
N TYR A 316 2.29 3.07 19.22
CA TYR A 316 1.02 3.12 18.48
C TYR A 316 0.60 1.72 18.06
N GLU A 317 -0.67 1.39 18.34
CA GLU A 317 -1.22 0.10 17.97
C GLU A 317 -1.66 0.10 16.50
N PHE A 318 -1.02 -0.76 15.73
CA PHE A 318 -1.39 -1.07 14.35
C PHE A 318 -1.71 -2.56 14.25
N VAL A 319 -2.82 -2.89 13.61
CA VAL A 319 -3.25 -4.27 13.36
C VAL A 319 -3.07 -4.58 11.88
N GLU A 320 -2.22 -5.57 11.55
CA GLU A 320 -2.15 -6.15 10.20
C GLU A 320 -3.28 -7.20 10.08
N PRO A 321 -4.37 -6.94 9.32
CA PRO A 321 -5.58 -7.77 9.39
C PRO A 321 -5.49 -9.04 8.52
N GLY A 322 -4.44 -9.86 8.69
CA GLY A 322 -4.17 -11.05 7.85
C GLY A 322 -5.31 -12.05 7.77
N ALA A 323 -6.10 -12.21 8.83
CA ALA A 323 -7.27 -13.08 8.81
C ALA A 323 -8.48 -12.48 8.04
N GLY A 324 -8.41 -11.21 7.66
CA GLY A 324 -9.54 -10.50 7.01
C GLY A 324 -9.93 -11.09 5.66
N VAL A 325 -8.98 -11.56 4.87
CA VAL A 325 -9.21 -12.14 3.54
C VAL A 325 -10.16 -13.34 3.57
N ALA A 326 -10.13 -14.13 4.65
CA ALA A 326 -10.99 -15.30 4.80
C ALA A 326 -12.48 -14.95 4.94
N ARG A 327 -12.82 -13.71 5.32
CA ARG A 327 -14.21 -13.26 5.53
C ARG A 327 -15.02 -13.12 4.25
N THR A 328 -14.35 -13.02 3.10
CA THR A 328 -14.98 -12.70 1.82
C THR A 328 -14.70 -13.72 0.71
N MET A 329 -13.64 -14.54 0.87
CA MET A 329 -13.15 -15.33 -0.25
C MET A 329 -13.92 -16.63 -0.51
N TYR A 330 -14.23 -17.41 0.52
CA TYR A 330 -14.81 -18.73 0.37
C TYR A 330 -15.95 -18.97 1.33
N ASP A 331 -16.98 -19.68 0.88
CA ASP A 331 -18.08 -20.11 1.75
C ASP A 331 -17.71 -21.38 2.51
N ALA A 332 -18.16 -21.44 3.78
CA ALA A 332 -18.12 -22.62 4.62
C ALA A 332 -19.31 -22.59 5.60
N VAL A 333 -19.69 -23.74 6.13
CA VAL A 333 -20.79 -23.85 7.09
C VAL A 333 -20.46 -23.06 8.37
N ALA A 334 -19.20 -23.22 8.86
CA ALA A 334 -18.69 -22.47 10.00
C ALA A 334 -17.44 -21.67 9.65
N HIS A 335 -17.41 -20.43 10.11
CA HIS A 335 -16.29 -19.50 9.94
C HIS A 335 -15.81 -18.94 11.26
N ARG A 336 -14.49 -18.81 11.41
CA ARG A 336 -13.87 -18.05 12.49
C ARG A 336 -12.65 -17.30 11.95
N THR A 337 -12.55 -16.02 12.23
CA THR A 337 -11.33 -15.25 11.97
C THR A 337 -10.92 -14.47 13.21
N GLU A 338 -9.63 -14.40 13.48
CA GLU A 338 -9.10 -13.64 14.63
C GLU A 338 -7.78 -12.94 14.24
N ASN A 339 -7.73 -11.62 14.45
CA ASN A 339 -6.50 -10.85 14.37
C ASN A 339 -6.02 -10.55 15.79
N ARG A 340 -4.80 -10.97 16.11
CA ARG A 340 -4.17 -10.77 17.41
C ARG A 340 -2.91 -9.96 17.26
N VAL A 341 -2.57 -9.19 18.28
CA VAL A 341 -1.34 -8.39 18.32
C VAL A 341 -0.58 -8.65 19.62
N VAL A 342 0.72 -8.41 19.55
CA VAL A 342 1.60 -8.31 20.72
C VAL A 342 2.36 -6.99 20.65
N ARG A 343 2.38 -6.24 21.76
CA ARG A 343 3.10 -4.96 21.86
C ARG A 343 4.56 -5.19 22.17
N LEU A 344 5.43 -4.72 21.26
CA LEU A 344 6.89 -4.85 21.34
C LEU A 344 7.55 -3.48 21.29
N ASP A 345 8.81 -3.41 21.72
CA ASP A 345 9.65 -2.20 21.66
C ASP A 345 10.26 -2.04 20.26
N VAL A 346 9.40 -1.96 19.27
CA VAL A 346 9.71 -1.85 17.83
C VAL A 346 9.07 -0.59 17.25
N PRO A 347 9.55 -0.06 16.10
CA PRO A 347 8.85 0.99 15.38
C PRO A 347 7.40 0.58 15.10
N SER A 348 6.49 1.55 15.02
CA SER A 348 5.10 1.25 14.69
C SER A 348 5.01 0.72 13.26
N PRO A 349 4.39 -0.46 13.04
CA PRO A 349 4.04 -0.90 11.69
C PRO A 349 3.07 0.10 11.04
N THR A 350 2.92 0.01 9.72
CA THR A 350 1.95 0.83 8.99
C THR A 350 1.45 0.07 7.76
N TRP A 351 0.46 0.65 7.11
CA TRP A 351 -0.08 0.13 5.86
C TRP A 351 1.03 -0.11 4.83
N MET A 352 1.02 -1.28 4.21
CA MET A 352 1.86 -1.58 3.07
C MET A 352 1.02 -2.27 2.01
N ARG A 353 1.17 -1.94 0.74
CA ARG A 353 0.39 -2.41 -0.42
C ARG A 353 -0.34 -3.73 -0.18
N ALA A 354 -1.68 -3.72 -0.16
CA ALA A 354 -2.58 -4.80 0.24
C ALA A 354 -2.40 -5.25 1.71
N PRO A 355 -2.60 -4.30 2.69
CA PRO A 355 -2.46 -4.63 4.10
C PRO A 355 -3.49 -5.68 4.53
N GLY A 356 -3.02 -6.73 5.17
CA GLY A 356 -3.81 -7.91 5.54
C GLY A 356 -4.01 -8.90 4.39
N GLU A 357 -4.43 -8.44 3.21
CA GLU A 357 -4.71 -9.33 2.08
C GLU A 357 -3.45 -10.00 1.52
N ALA A 358 -2.33 -9.29 1.42
CA ALA A 358 -1.09 -9.89 0.90
C ALA A 358 -0.54 -11.00 1.81
N PRO A 359 -0.30 -10.79 3.12
CA PRO A 359 0.14 -11.86 4.01
C PRO A 359 -0.95 -12.90 4.27
N GLY A 360 -2.23 -12.49 4.37
CA GLY A 360 -3.34 -13.40 4.64
C GLY A 360 -3.65 -14.35 3.50
N SER A 361 -3.60 -13.85 2.25
CA SER A 361 -3.78 -14.71 1.08
C SER A 361 -2.66 -15.73 0.93
N PHE A 362 -1.42 -15.41 1.32
CA PHE A 362 -0.37 -16.42 1.34
C PHE A 362 -0.77 -17.62 2.19
N ALA A 363 -1.22 -17.41 3.42
CA ALA A 363 -1.62 -18.49 4.31
C ALA A 363 -2.87 -19.23 3.81
N LEU A 364 -3.94 -18.48 3.49
CA LEU A 364 -5.22 -19.06 3.09
C LEU A 364 -5.12 -19.86 1.78
N GLU A 365 -4.49 -19.29 0.76
CA GLU A 365 -4.39 -19.90 -0.57
C GLU A 365 -3.44 -21.09 -0.61
N CYS A 366 -2.38 -21.12 0.23
CA CYS A 366 -1.56 -22.30 0.42
C CYS A 366 -2.31 -23.40 1.16
N ALA A 367 -3.07 -23.08 2.22
CA ALA A 367 -3.89 -24.06 2.95
C ALA A 367 -4.97 -24.70 2.06
N LEU A 368 -5.60 -23.91 1.17
CA LEU A 368 -6.57 -24.42 0.20
C LEU A 368 -5.94 -25.35 -0.83
N ASP A 369 -4.72 -25.05 -1.27
CA ASP A 369 -3.97 -25.94 -2.17
C ASP A 369 -3.59 -27.26 -1.48
N GLU A 370 -3.21 -27.22 -0.19
CA GLU A 370 -3.00 -28.41 0.63
C GLU A 370 -4.29 -29.25 0.81
N LEU A 371 -5.42 -28.56 1.00
CA LEU A 371 -6.72 -29.24 1.10
C LEU A 371 -7.13 -29.89 -0.22
N ALA A 372 -6.89 -29.21 -1.35
CA ALA A 372 -7.16 -29.74 -2.69
C ALA A 372 -6.39 -31.05 -2.94
N GLU A 373 -5.11 -31.09 -2.54
CA GLU A 373 -4.28 -32.30 -2.59
C GLU A 373 -4.90 -33.43 -1.74
N LYS A 374 -5.28 -33.17 -0.48
CA LYS A 374 -5.90 -34.14 0.42
C LYS A 374 -7.23 -34.68 -0.10
N CYS A 375 -8.03 -33.83 -0.73
CA CYS A 375 -9.31 -34.23 -1.33
C CYS A 375 -9.14 -34.94 -2.69
N GLY A 376 -7.96 -34.87 -3.31
CA GLY A 376 -7.74 -35.36 -4.67
C GLY A 376 -8.50 -34.54 -5.72
N VAL A 377 -8.75 -33.27 -5.45
CA VAL A 377 -9.48 -32.31 -6.31
C VAL A 377 -8.50 -31.31 -6.93
N ASP A 378 -8.73 -30.91 -8.17
CA ASP A 378 -7.95 -29.85 -8.78
C ASP A 378 -8.04 -28.55 -7.95
N PRO A 379 -6.92 -27.84 -7.71
CA PRO A 379 -6.90 -26.63 -6.89
C PRO A 379 -7.84 -25.54 -7.38
N ILE A 380 -8.07 -25.40 -8.69
CA ILE A 380 -9.05 -24.43 -9.23
C ILE A 380 -10.46 -24.91 -8.93
N GLU A 381 -10.77 -26.18 -9.18
CA GLU A 381 -12.07 -26.75 -8.93
C GLU A 381 -12.48 -26.67 -7.46
N LEU A 382 -11.55 -26.88 -6.53
CA LEU A 382 -11.82 -26.71 -5.09
C LEU A 382 -12.28 -25.27 -4.78
N ARG A 383 -11.60 -24.28 -5.35
CA ARG A 383 -11.93 -22.87 -5.15
C ARG A 383 -13.30 -22.51 -5.75
N LEU A 384 -13.59 -23.00 -6.95
CA LEU A 384 -14.88 -22.75 -7.63
C LEU A 384 -16.07 -23.39 -6.91
N ARG A 385 -15.87 -24.58 -6.29
CA ARG A 385 -16.91 -25.26 -5.49
C ARG A 385 -17.31 -24.50 -4.23
N ASN A 386 -16.39 -23.71 -3.69
CA ASN A 386 -16.57 -22.95 -2.46
C ASN A 386 -16.75 -21.46 -2.72
N GLU A 387 -17.14 -21.06 -3.94
CA GLU A 387 -17.43 -19.68 -4.28
C GLU A 387 -18.73 -19.23 -3.62
N PRO A 388 -18.72 -18.14 -2.79
CA PRO A 388 -19.89 -17.67 -2.08
C PRO A 388 -20.85 -16.88 -2.96
N GLU A 389 -22.15 -16.98 -2.71
CA GLU A 389 -23.19 -16.17 -3.36
C GLU A 389 -23.32 -14.78 -2.72
N THR A 390 -23.06 -14.67 -1.42
CA THR A 390 -23.04 -13.43 -0.62
C THR A 390 -21.78 -13.41 0.23
N GLY A 391 -21.44 -12.27 0.83
CA GLY A 391 -20.33 -12.19 1.78
C GLY A 391 -20.47 -13.24 2.88
N PRO A 392 -19.55 -14.21 3.02
CA PRO A 392 -19.69 -15.35 3.92
C PRO A 392 -19.94 -14.98 5.38
N VAL A 393 -19.37 -13.86 5.82
CA VAL A 393 -19.49 -13.35 7.18
C VAL A 393 -20.50 -12.21 7.28
N SER A 394 -20.50 -11.27 6.33
CA SER A 394 -21.36 -10.10 6.34
C SER A 394 -22.79 -10.38 5.88
N GLY A 395 -23.01 -11.42 5.06
CA GLY A 395 -24.29 -11.69 4.39
C GLY A 395 -24.67 -10.68 3.30
N LEU A 396 -23.82 -9.67 3.04
CA LEU A 396 -24.09 -8.64 2.06
C LEU A 396 -23.96 -9.17 0.62
N PRO A 397 -24.77 -8.66 -0.32
CA PRO A 397 -24.60 -9.00 -1.73
C PRO A 397 -23.28 -8.41 -2.27
N PHE A 398 -22.66 -9.11 -3.23
CA PHE A 398 -21.51 -8.56 -3.95
C PHE A 398 -21.91 -7.51 -5.00
N ALA A 399 -21.10 -6.46 -5.14
CA ALA A 399 -21.22 -5.48 -6.23
C ALA A 399 -20.65 -5.98 -7.56
N GLY A 400 -20.53 -7.28 -7.72
CA GLY A 400 -19.89 -8.00 -8.82
C GLY A 400 -18.77 -8.88 -8.29
N ARG A 401 -18.82 -10.18 -8.65
CA ARG A 401 -17.82 -11.17 -8.28
C ARG A 401 -17.55 -12.08 -9.49
N ASN A 402 -16.38 -11.91 -10.11
CA ASN A 402 -16.00 -12.62 -11.33
C ASN A 402 -14.76 -13.50 -11.14
N VAL A 403 -14.53 -14.04 -9.92
CA VAL A 403 -13.38 -14.90 -9.61
C VAL A 403 -13.35 -16.14 -10.49
N ALA A 404 -14.50 -16.78 -10.68
CA ALA A 404 -14.63 -17.94 -11.57
C ALA A 404 -14.22 -17.65 -13.02
N ALA A 405 -14.59 -16.48 -13.55
CA ALA A 405 -14.17 -16.05 -14.88
C ALA A 405 -12.65 -15.82 -14.95
N CYS A 406 -12.07 -15.24 -13.90
CA CYS A 406 -10.62 -15.04 -13.80
C CYS A 406 -9.87 -16.39 -13.82
N PHE A 407 -10.33 -17.38 -13.04
CA PHE A 407 -9.71 -18.72 -13.04
C PHE A 407 -9.85 -19.42 -14.39
N ARG A 408 -11.03 -19.41 -15.02
CA ARG A 408 -11.25 -20.08 -16.32
C ARG A 408 -10.39 -19.48 -17.42
N GLU A 409 -10.35 -18.16 -17.52
CA GLU A 409 -9.51 -17.47 -18.52
C GLU A 409 -8.03 -17.66 -18.23
N GLY A 410 -7.63 -17.61 -16.95
CA GLY A 410 -6.27 -17.84 -16.52
C GLY A 410 -5.81 -19.27 -16.81
N ALA A 411 -6.60 -20.29 -16.47
CA ALA A 411 -6.31 -21.69 -16.76
C ALA A 411 -6.11 -21.93 -18.26
N ARG A 412 -7.01 -21.38 -19.09
CA ARG A 412 -6.92 -21.46 -20.55
C ARG A 412 -5.63 -20.84 -21.09
N ARG A 413 -5.28 -19.61 -20.68
CA ARG A 413 -4.07 -18.91 -21.15
C ARG A 413 -2.79 -19.55 -20.64
N PHE A 414 -2.80 -19.99 -19.39
CA PHE A 414 -1.63 -20.60 -18.76
C PHE A 414 -1.38 -22.04 -19.21
N GLY A 415 -2.38 -22.70 -19.82
CA GLY A 415 -2.32 -24.09 -20.23
C GLY A 415 -2.43 -25.05 -19.05
N TRP A 416 -3.28 -24.72 -18.07
CA TRP A 416 -3.46 -25.47 -16.82
C TRP A 416 -3.87 -26.93 -17.05
N ASP A 417 -4.71 -27.20 -18.04
CA ASP A 417 -5.20 -28.54 -18.38
C ASP A 417 -4.08 -29.53 -18.79
N ALA A 418 -2.93 -29.00 -19.21
CA ALA A 418 -1.75 -29.80 -19.53
C ALA A 418 -0.86 -30.12 -18.31
N ARG A 419 -1.21 -29.63 -17.13
CA ARG A 419 -0.48 -29.84 -15.89
C ARG A 419 -0.65 -31.28 -15.42
N ASP A 420 0.46 -31.99 -15.18
CA ASP A 420 0.40 -33.25 -14.41
C ASP A 420 0.11 -32.89 -12.94
N PRO A 421 -0.93 -33.41 -12.29
CA PRO A 421 -1.25 -33.07 -10.91
C PRO A 421 -0.22 -33.54 -9.88
N ARG A 422 0.63 -34.49 -10.25
CA ARG A 422 1.63 -35.09 -9.35
C ARG A 422 2.82 -34.12 -9.18
N PRO A 423 3.26 -33.86 -7.95
CA PRO A 423 4.44 -33.02 -7.71
C PRO A 423 5.74 -33.75 -8.10
N GLY A 424 6.77 -32.99 -8.44
CA GLY A 424 8.14 -33.48 -8.65
C GLY A 424 8.39 -34.25 -9.96
N VAL A 425 7.39 -34.35 -10.86
CA VAL A 425 7.49 -35.19 -12.07
C VAL A 425 8.11 -34.45 -13.27
N ARG A 426 7.95 -33.15 -13.37
CA ARG A 426 8.44 -32.38 -14.51
C ARG A 426 9.86 -31.89 -14.28
N ARG A 427 10.77 -32.29 -15.19
CA ARG A 427 12.18 -31.86 -15.15
C ARG A 427 12.58 -31.16 -16.44
N ASP A 428 13.49 -30.19 -16.28
CA ASP A 428 14.17 -29.50 -17.35
C ASP A 428 15.68 -29.40 -16.98
N GLY A 429 16.45 -30.39 -17.43
CA GLY A 429 17.83 -30.55 -16.97
C GLY A 429 17.91 -30.84 -15.47
N ARG A 430 18.61 -29.96 -14.74
CA ARG A 430 18.73 -30.00 -13.27
C ARG A 430 17.55 -29.39 -12.51
N TRP A 431 16.67 -28.69 -13.21
CA TRP A 431 15.55 -27.96 -12.63
C TRP A 431 14.31 -28.85 -12.49
N LEU A 432 13.71 -28.86 -11.34
CA LEU A 432 12.33 -29.31 -11.16
C LEU A 432 11.39 -28.15 -11.52
N VAL A 433 10.35 -28.44 -12.30
CA VAL A 433 9.43 -27.40 -12.78
C VAL A 433 8.04 -27.66 -12.23
N GLY A 434 7.45 -26.62 -11.64
CA GLY A 434 6.10 -26.67 -11.09
C GLY A 434 5.26 -25.50 -11.49
N THR A 435 3.93 -25.70 -11.42
CA THR A 435 2.93 -24.65 -11.65
C THR A 435 1.98 -24.57 -10.46
N GLY A 436 1.67 -23.36 -10.04
CA GLY A 436 0.77 -23.05 -8.93
C GLY A 436 -0.22 -21.96 -9.28
N THR A 437 -1.29 -21.87 -8.52
CA THR A 437 -2.31 -20.84 -8.66
C THR A 437 -2.80 -20.36 -7.30
N ALA A 438 -3.38 -19.16 -7.27
CA ALA A 438 -4.02 -18.57 -6.11
C ALA A 438 -5.09 -17.57 -6.55
N ALA A 439 -6.12 -17.39 -5.74
CA ALA A 439 -7.04 -16.28 -5.89
C ALA A 439 -6.43 -14.98 -5.35
N ALA A 440 -7.01 -13.86 -5.75
CA ALA A 440 -6.70 -12.55 -5.22
C ALA A 440 -7.97 -11.73 -5.02
N SER A 441 -8.03 -10.98 -3.93
CA SER A 441 -9.07 -9.97 -3.73
C SER A 441 -8.50 -8.74 -3.01
N PHE A 442 -9.08 -7.59 -3.30
CA PHE A 442 -8.80 -6.38 -2.53
C PHE A 442 -10.05 -5.49 -2.48
N PRO A 443 -10.38 -4.90 -1.31
CA PRO A 443 -11.54 -4.02 -1.19
C PRO A 443 -11.53 -2.86 -2.18
N ALA A 444 -12.68 -2.52 -2.74
CA ALA A 444 -12.87 -1.41 -3.69
C ALA A 444 -13.68 -0.28 -3.03
N GLY A 445 -13.09 0.38 -2.04
CA GLY A 445 -13.68 1.49 -1.33
C GLY A 445 -13.78 2.77 -2.16
N THR A 446 -14.53 3.75 -1.64
CA THR A 446 -14.64 5.10 -2.21
C THR A 446 -14.66 6.11 -1.08
N LEU A 447 -13.90 7.20 -1.21
CA LEU A 447 -13.85 8.30 -0.24
C LEU A 447 -14.46 9.56 -0.85
N PRO A 448 -15.14 10.39 -0.05
CA PRO A 448 -15.60 11.71 -0.48
C PRO A 448 -14.48 12.53 -1.09
N SER A 449 -14.78 13.24 -2.17
CA SER A 449 -13.82 14.09 -2.87
C SER A 449 -14.53 15.30 -3.47
N THR A 450 -13.82 16.42 -3.51
CA THR A 450 -14.23 17.61 -4.24
C THR A 450 -13.34 17.80 -5.46
N ALA A 451 -13.92 18.31 -6.55
CA ALA A 451 -13.18 18.68 -7.75
C ALA A 451 -13.75 19.98 -8.34
N ALA A 452 -12.92 20.72 -9.05
CA ALA A 452 -13.34 21.87 -9.84
C ALA A 452 -12.94 21.69 -11.29
N VAL A 453 -13.86 21.92 -12.24
CA VAL A 453 -13.59 21.93 -13.68
C VAL A 453 -13.97 23.28 -14.26
N THR A 454 -13.02 23.93 -14.92
CA THR A 454 -13.19 25.27 -15.53
C THR A 454 -13.09 25.17 -17.04
N ALA A 455 -14.07 25.71 -17.75
CA ALA A 455 -13.95 25.99 -19.19
C ALA A 455 -13.23 27.34 -19.36
N GLU A 456 -12.04 27.32 -19.94
CA GLU A 456 -11.20 28.50 -20.15
C GLU A 456 -11.59 29.21 -21.48
N PRO A 457 -11.41 30.56 -21.58
CA PRO A 457 -11.78 31.33 -22.80
C PRO A 457 -11.04 30.85 -24.07
N ASP A 458 -9.85 30.27 -23.94
CA ASP A 458 -9.07 29.72 -25.07
C ASP A 458 -9.59 28.37 -25.56
N GLY A 459 -10.64 27.84 -24.91
CA GLY A 459 -11.27 26.58 -25.25
C GLY A 459 -10.62 25.35 -24.64
N THR A 460 -9.65 25.51 -23.73
CA THR A 460 -9.14 24.44 -22.88
C THR A 460 -10.01 24.25 -21.64
N PHE A 461 -9.73 23.19 -20.86
CA PHE A 461 -10.44 22.90 -19.62
C PHE A 461 -9.42 22.61 -18.53
N THR A 462 -9.51 23.31 -17.41
CA THR A 462 -8.67 23.09 -16.24
C THR A 462 -9.40 22.24 -15.20
N VAL A 463 -8.83 21.11 -14.82
CA VAL A 463 -9.29 20.28 -13.69
C VAL A 463 -8.41 20.57 -12.50
N ARG A 464 -9.00 20.87 -11.32
CA ARG A 464 -8.28 21.08 -10.05
C ARG A 464 -8.82 20.12 -8.99
N ILE A 465 -7.92 19.34 -8.40
CA ILE A 465 -8.25 18.37 -7.34
C ILE A 465 -7.01 18.08 -6.50
N SER A 466 -7.18 17.90 -5.19
CA SER A 466 -6.08 17.57 -4.24
C SER A 466 -5.67 16.09 -4.30
N ALA A 467 -5.62 15.51 -5.48
CA ALA A 467 -5.18 14.14 -5.69
C ALA A 467 -3.65 14.02 -5.68
N SER A 468 -3.11 12.91 -5.19
CA SER A 468 -1.66 12.60 -5.24
C SER A 468 -1.38 11.55 -6.32
N ASP A 469 -0.53 11.85 -7.30
CA ASP A 469 -0.03 10.85 -8.25
C ASP A 469 1.26 10.22 -7.72
N ILE A 470 1.13 9.08 -7.07
CA ILE A 470 2.23 8.31 -6.47
C ILE A 470 2.94 7.38 -7.49
N GLY A 471 2.80 7.67 -8.78
CA GLY A 471 3.30 6.83 -9.88
C GLY A 471 2.24 5.93 -10.51
N THR A 472 1.00 6.01 -10.04
CA THR A 472 -0.14 5.24 -10.55
C THR A 472 -0.65 5.75 -11.91
N GLY A 473 -0.32 7.00 -12.30
CA GLY A 473 -0.83 7.66 -13.48
C GLY A 473 -2.19 8.34 -13.23
N ALA A 474 -2.42 8.79 -12.01
CA ALA A 474 -3.66 9.46 -11.62
C ALA A 474 -3.93 10.70 -12.48
N ARG A 475 -2.89 11.52 -12.78
CA ARG A 475 -3.01 12.69 -13.66
C ARG A 475 -3.59 12.30 -15.02
N THR A 476 -3.02 11.29 -15.67
CA THR A 476 -3.51 10.78 -16.96
C THR A 476 -4.92 10.22 -16.85
N ALA A 477 -5.23 9.42 -15.82
CA ALA A 477 -6.55 8.85 -15.63
C ALA A 477 -7.63 9.95 -15.47
N LEU A 478 -7.38 10.96 -14.66
CA LEU A 478 -8.31 12.08 -14.44
C LEU A 478 -8.46 12.96 -15.68
N THR A 479 -7.39 13.13 -16.47
CA THR A 479 -7.45 13.77 -17.80
C THR A 479 -8.40 13.02 -18.72
N LEU A 480 -8.32 11.70 -18.80
CA LEU A 480 -9.18 10.87 -19.66
C LEU A 480 -10.63 10.88 -19.18
N ILE A 481 -10.88 10.81 -17.87
CA ILE A 481 -12.23 10.87 -17.29
C ILE A 481 -12.88 12.23 -17.60
N ALA A 482 -12.15 13.33 -17.38
CA ALA A 482 -12.66 14.66 -17.70
C ALA A 482 -12.95 14.84 -19.19
N ALA A 483 -12.05 14.38 -20.07
CA ALA A 483 -12.20 14.45 -21.51
C ALA A 483 -13.41 13.65 -22.00
N ASP A 484 -13.63 12.45 -21.44
CA ASP A 484 -14.79 11.59 -21.76
C ASP A 484 -16.11 12.26 -21.33
N ALA A 485 -16.17 12.77 -20.10
CA ALA A 485 -17.34 13.45 -19.55
C ALA A 485 -17.69 14.75 -20.30
N LEU A 486 -16.69 15.55 -20.67
CA LEU A 486 -16.85 16.78 -21.47
C LEU A 486 -17.06 16.50 -22.96
N ARG A 487 -16.79 15.27 -23.44
CA ARG A 487 -16.79 14.87 -24.85
C ARG A 487 -15.82 15.70 -25.69
N VAL A 488 -14.62 15.90 -25.20
CA VAL A 488 -13.53 16.63 -25.87
C VAL A 488 -12.27 15.78 -25.98
N PRO A 489 -11.33 16.10 -26.89
CA PRO A 489 -10.02 15.46 -26.90
C PRO A 489 -9.25 15.69 -25.60
N SER A 490 -8.47 14.71 -25.16
CA SER A 490 -7.68 14.76 -23.91
C SER A 490 -6.64 15.89 -23.89
N GLU A 491 -6.15 16.29 -25.06
CA GLU A 491 -5.18 17.40 -25.22
C GLU A 491 -5.74 18.76 -24.83
N ARG A 492 -7.08 18.88 -24.67
CA ARG A 492 -7.73 20.10 -24.19
C ARG A 492 -7.86 20.16 -22.69
N ILE A 493 -7.45 19.13 -21.95
CA ILE A 493 -7.56 19.03 -20.50
C ILE A 493 -6.20 19.35 -19.86
N ASP A 494 -6.16 20.34 -18.96
CA ASP A 494 -5.06 20.62 -18.04
C ASP A 494 -5.45 20.12 -16.64
N ALA A 495 -4.92 18.96 -16.24
CA ALA A 495 -5.19 18.36 -14.94
C ALA A 495 -4.14 18.80 -13.90
N ARG A 496 -4.54 19.66 -12.97
CA ARG A 496 -3.73 20.19 -11.86
C ARG A 496 -4.05 19.44 -10.59
N LEU A 497 -3.05 18.72 -10.08
CA LEU A 497 -3.13 17.87 -8.91
C LEU A 497 -2.12 18.33 -7.87
N GLY A 498 -2.27 17.84 -6.64
CA GLY A 498 -1.21 17.93 -5.66
C GLY A 498 -1.16 19.22 -4.85
N ASP A 499 -2.30 19.89 -4.62
CA ASP A 499 -2.38 21.11 -3.81
C ASP A 499 -3.62 21.07 -2.91
N SER A 500 -3.43 21.18 -1.58
CA SER A 500 -4.52 21.12 -0.60
C SER A 500 -5.53 22.26 -0.73
N ASP A 501 -5.13 23.39 -1.33
CA ASP A 501 -6.03 24.54 -1.57
C ASP A 501 -7.11 24.21 -2.64
N PHE A 502 -7.01 23.09 -3.35
CA PHE A 502 -8.05 22.66 -4.30
C PHE A 502 -9.29 22.04 -3.62
N GLY A 503 -9.24 21.85 -2.31
CA GLY A 503 -10.32 21.33 -1.48
C GLY A 503 -10.12 19.86 -1.08
N PRO A 504 -10.92 19.32 -0.15
CA PRO A 504 -10.76 17.99 0.38
C PRO A 504 -10.95 16.91 -0.68
N SER A 505 -10.09 15.92 -0.67
CA SER A 505 -10.19 14.75 -1.56
C SER A 505 -9.74 13.47 -0.85
N GLY A 506 -10.15 12.32 -1.39
CA GLY A 506 -9.66 11.00 -0.94
C GLY A 506 -8.15 10.85 -1.14
N ILE A 507 -7.57 9.83 -0.50
CA ILE A 507 -6.14 9.56 -0.50
C ILE A 507 -5.73 8.58 -1.61
N ALA A 508 -4.45 8.57 -1.98
CA ALA A 508 -3.83 7.56 -2.85
C ALA A 508 -3.48 6.29 -2.06
N ALA A 509 -4.47 5.64 -1.46
CA ALA A 509 -4.32 4.43 -0.66
C ALA A 509 -5.56 3.54 -0.77
N GLY A 510 -5.48 2.28 -0.32
CA GLY A 510 -6.61 1.33 -0.33
C GLY A 510 -7.22 1.10 -1.70
N SER A 511 -6.47 1.32 -2.77
CA SER A 511 -6.92 1.27 -4.17
C SER A 511 -8.13 2.18 -4.47
N MET A 512 -8.39 3.18 -3.62
CA MET A 512 -9.58 4.05 -3.68
C MET A 512 -9.38 5.31 -4.52
N GLY A 513 -8.12 5.77 -4.73
CA GLY A 513 -7.85 7.11 -5.25
C GLY A 513 -8.55 7.43 -6.57
N THR A 514 -8.23 6.72 -7.66
CA THR A 514 -8.81 7.00 -9.00
C THR A 514 -10.34 6.88 -9.00
N ARG A 515 -10.92 5.97 -8.25
CA ARG A 515 -12.37 5.82 -8.10
C ARG A 515 -12.99 7.05 -7.44
N SER A 516 -12.45 7.47 -6.30
CA SER A 516 -12.93 8.62 -5.52
C SER A 516 -12.81 9.93 -6.31
N TRP A 517 -11.63 10.17 -6.88
CA TRP A 517 -11.33 11.38 -7.64
C TRP A 517 -12.06 11.42 -8.99
N GLY A 518 -12.11 10.27 -9.67
CA GLY A 518 -12.78 10.13 -10.95
C GLY A 518 -14.26 10.43 -10.88
N TRP A 519 -14.92 10.00 -9.79
CA TRP A 519 -16.32 10.35 -9.54
C TRP A 519 -16.50 11.87 -9.42
N ALA A 520 -15.71 12.55 -8.60
CA ALA A 520 -15.82 13.99 -8.42
C ALA A 520 -15.52 14.75 -9.73
N VAL A 521 -14.47 14.35 -10.46
CA VAL A 521 -14.10 14.97 -11.73
C VAL A 521 -15.18 14.75 -12.79
N ALA A 522 -15.74 13.53 -12.91
CA ALA A 522 -16.80 13.22 -13.85
C ALA A 522 -18.06 14.07 -13.58
N ALA A 523 -18.50 14.13 -12.32
CA ALA A 523 -19.66 14.91 -11.91
C ALA A 523 -19.52 16.41 -12.25
N ALA A 524 -18.37 17.03 -11.91
CA ALA A 524 -18.12 18.42 -12.25
C ALA A 524 -18.05 18.67 -13.76
N ALA A 525 -17.43 17.75 -14.51
CA ALA A 525 -17.27 17.84 -15.96
C ALA A 525 -18.61 17.68 -16.71
N GLU A 526 -19.45 16.75 -16.28
CA GLU A 526 -20.79 16.55 -16.86
C GLU A 526 -21.68 17.77 -16.63
N GLU A 527 -21.73 18.29 -15.41
CA GLU A 527 -22.49 19.49 -15.08
C GLU A 527 -21.97 20.71 -15.86
N LEU A 528 -20.64 20.86 -15.99
CA LEU A 528 -20.05 21.93 -16.80
C LEU A 528 -20.50 21.82 -18.27
N ARG A 529 -20.44 20.63 -18.85
CA ARG A 529 -20.89 20.38 -20.22
C ARG A 529 -22.35 20.80 -20.42
N GLU A 530 -23.23 20.54 -19.47
CA GLU A 530 -24.66 20.92 -19.53
C GLU A 530 -24.87 22.43 -19.45
N ARG A 531 -23.98 23.15 -18.73
CA ARG A 531 -24.03 24.61 -18.64
C ARG A 531 -23.46 25.33 -19.86
N LEU A 532 -22.60 24.65 -20.65
CA LEU A 532 -21.99 25.26 -21.82
C LEU A 532 -22.97 25.34 -22.98
N VAL A 533 -23.16 26.58 -23.51
CA VAL A 533 -23.95 26.81 -24.71
C VAL A 533 -23.04 26.62 -25.93
N PRO A 534 -23.40 25.71 -26.88
CA PRO A 534 -22.61 25.51 -28.08
C PRO A 534 -22.43 26.83 -28.86
N GLY A 535 -21.18 27.26 -29.08
CA GLY A 535 -20.88 28.50 -29.81
C GLY A 535 -21.10 29.79 -29.00
N GLY A 536 -21.44 29.70 -27.71
CA GLY A 536 -21.51 30.83 -26.80
C GLY A 536 -20.12 31.35 -26.44
N GLU A 537 -20.01 32.67 -26.23
CA GLU A 537 -18.78 33.26 -25.67
C GLU A 537 -18.67 32.98 -24.16
N LEU A 538 -17.46 32.65 -23.72
CA LEU A 538 -17.16 32.48 -22.30
C LEU A 538 -16.73 33.83 -21.69
N PRO A 539 -17.08 34.09 -20.41
CA PRO A 539 -16.53 35.22 -19.69
C PRO A 539 -15.01 35.13 -19.56
N PRO A 540 -14.27 36.25 -19.40
CA PRO A 540 -12.80 36.23 -19.30
C PRO A 540 -12.25 35.32 -18.19
N GLU A 541 -12.99 35.14 -17.09
CA GLU A 541 -12.66 34.25 -15.98
C GLU A 541 -13.05 32.81 -16.23
N GLY A 542 -13.65 32.49 -17.38
CA GLY A 542 -14.17 31.16 -17.68
C GLY A 542 -15.44 30.80 -16.91
N ILE A 543 -15.89 29.57 -17.05
CA ILE A 543 -17.02 29.00 -16.27
C ILE A 543 -16.48 27.83 -15.44
N THR A 544 -16.60 27.93 -14.11
CA THR A 544 -16.16 26.88 -13.18
C THR A 544 -17.37 26.16 -12.57
N VAL A 545 -17.33 24.84 -12.57
CA VAL A 545 -18.23 23.97 -11.79
C VAL A 545 -17.42 23.25 -10.73
N ARG A 546 -17.99 23.13 -9.53
CA ARG A 546 -17.46 22.36 -8.42
C ARG A 546 -18.39 21.20 -8.08
N SER A 547 -17.82 20.07 -7.76
CA SER A 547 -18.54 18.89 -7.26
C SER A 547 -18.09 18.53 -5.85
N ASP A 548 -18.98 17.90 -5.10
CA ASP A 548 -18.71 17.24 -3.83
C ASP A 548 -19.49 15.92 -3.80
N THR A 549 -18.76 14.81 -3.66
CA THR A 549 -19.34 13.46 -3.72
C THR A 549 -19.80 12.94 -2.36
N THR A 550 -19.69 13.70 -1.27
CA THR A 550 -19.99 13.27 0.10
C THR A 550 -21.40 12.67 0.23
N ALA A 551 -22.42 13.39 -0.27
CA ALA A 551 -23.80 12.91 -0.18
C ALA A 551 -24.06 11.67 -1.06
N ALA A 552 -23.49 11.64 -2.25
CA ALA A 552 -23.66 10.51 -3.17
C ALA A 552 -23.01 9.23 -2.64
N ILE A 553 -21.82 9.32 -2.04
CA ILE A 553 -21.13 8.18 -1.45
C ILE A 553 -21.85 7.70 -0.18
N ALA A 554 -22.34 8.61 0.66
CA ALA A 554 -23.13 8.26 1.85
C ALA A 554 -24.44 7.53 1.51
N ALA A 555 -24.98 7.74 0.31
CA ALA A 555 -26.20 7.08 -0.18
C ALA A 555 -25.95 5.70 -0.82
N LEU A 556 -24.68 5.24 -0.95
CA LEU A 556 -24.40 3.94 -1.52
C LEU A 556 -24.95 2.80 -0.65
N ALA A 557 -25.63 1.85 -1.31
CA ALA A 557 -26.09 0.64 -0.64
C ALA A 557 -24.91 -0.18 -0.10
N ALA A 558 -25.13 -0.80 1.08
CA ALA A 558 -24.15 -1.71 1.65
C ALA A 558 -24.00 -2.96 0.76
N LYS A 559 -22.79 -3.18 0.26
CA LYS A 559 -22.41 -4.34 -0.57
C LYS A 559 -20.95 -4.70 -0.30
N GLU A 560 -20.60 -5.95 -0.53
CA GLU A 560 -19.21 -6.37 -0.63
C GLU A 560 -18.64 -5.89 -1.97
N ARG A 561 -17.73 -4.91 -1.91
CA ARG A 561 -17.09 -4.34 -3.10
C ARG A 561 -15.61 -4.68 -3.10
N HIS A 562 -15.22 -5.48 -4.07
CA HIS A 562 -13.83 -5.93 -4.24
C HIS A 562 -13.44 -5.93 -5.71
N THR A 563 -12.17 -5.75 -5.95
CA THR A 563 -11.48 -6.21 -7.17
C THR A 563 -11.05 -7.65 -6.94
N TRP A 564 -11.27 -8.51 -7.91
CA TRP A 564 -11.02 -9.94 -7.83
C TRP A 564 -9.96 -10.35 -8.85
N GLY A 565 -9.28 -11.48 -8.60
CA GLY A 565 -8.33 -12.02 -9.55
C GLY A 565 -7.99 -13.48 -9.31
N ALA A 566 -7.31 -14.06 -10.30
CA ALA A 566 -6.64 -15.34 -10.23
C ALA A 566 -5.21 -15.20 -10.77
N GLN A 567 -4.23 -15.74 -10.06
CA GLN A 567 -2.83 -15.62 -10.40
C GLN A 567 -2.21 -17.01 -10.57
N PHE A 568 -1.32 -17.13 -11.55
CA PHE A 568 -0.67 -18.37 -11.96
C PHE A 568 0.83 -18.15 -12.06
N ALA A 569 1.61 -19.06 -11.51
CA ALA A 569 3.06 -19.03 -11.57
C ALA A 569 3.63 -20.37 -12.08
N GLU A 570 4.66 -20.31 -12.90
CA GLU A 570 5.53 -21.44 -13.19
C GLU A 570 6.91 -21.16 -12.61
N VAL A 571 7.43 -22.07 -11.80
CA VAL A 571 8.75 -21.97 -11.20
C VAL A 571 9.66 -23.08 -11.66
N ALA A 572 10.97 -22.82 -11.59
CA ALA A 572 12.02 -23.82 -11.70
C ALA A 572 12.82 -23.83 -10.39
N VAL A 573 13.02 -25.00 -9.82
CA VAL A 573 13.74 -25.22 -8.57
C VAL A 573 14.98 -26.08 -8.83
N ASP A 574 16.17 -25.51 -8.55
CA ASP A 574 17.42 -26.28 -8.59
C ASP A 574 17.65 -26.93 -7.23
N VAL A 575 17.40 -28.21 -7.14
CA VAL A 575 17.53 -28.97 -5.88
C VAL A 575 18.99 -29.09 -5.38
N THR A 576 19.97 -28.77 -6.23
CA THR A 576 21.40 -28.82 -5.84
C THR A 576 21.83 -27.54 -5.12
N THR A 577 21.25 -26.39 -5.50
CA THR A 577 21.58 -25.07 -4.95
C THR A 577 20.48 -24.49 -4.07
N GLY A 578 19.27 -25.04 -4.16
CA GLY A 578 18.06 -24.48 -3.53
C GLY A 578 17.50 -23.27 -4.25
N GLU A 579 18.06 -22.87 -5.40
CA GLU A 579 17.63 -21.71 -6.15
C GLU A 579 16.22 -21.91 -6.72
N VAL A 580 15.35 -20.94 -6.51
CA VAL A 580 14.00 -20.87 -7.08
C VAL A 580 13.94 -19.71 -8.08
N ARG A 581 13.52 -19.99 -9.31
CA ARG A 581 13.28 -18.98 -10.35
C ARG A 581 11.84 -19.03 -10.82
N VAL A 582 11.17 -17.90 -10.82
CA VAL A 582 9.88 -17.77 -11.52
C VAL A 582 10.17 -17.67 -13.03
N ARG A 583 9.60 -18.56 -13.83
CA ARG A 583 9.80 -18.60 -15.30
C ARG A 583 8.78 -17.75 -16.03
N ARG A 584 7.52 -17.79 -15.59
CA ARG A 584 6.42 -16.97 -16.09
C ARG A 584 5.36 -16.76 -15.02
N MET A 585 4.64 -15.65 -15.13
CA MET A 585 3.53 -15.33 -14.24
C MET A 585 2.39 -14.69 -15.02
N LEU A 586 1.16 -15.11 -14.74
CA LEU A 586 -0.06 -14.55 -15.32
C LEU A 586 -1.01 -14.14 -14.21
N GLY A 587 -1.54 -12.92 -14.27
CA GLY A 587 -2.67 -12.47 -13.48
C GLY A 587 -3.88 -12.15 -14.36
N VAL A 588 -5.05 -12.66 -13.99
CA VAL A 588 -6.32 -12.33 -14.62
C VAL A 588 -7.21 -11.67 -13.58
N PHE A 589 -7.75 -10.48 -13.88
CA PHE A 589 -8.42 -9.66 -12.90
C PHE A 589 -9.82 -9.21 -13.37
N ALA A 590 -10.76 -9.16 -12.43
CA ALA A 590 -12.06 -8.50 -12.57
C ALA A 590 -11.95 -7.17 -11.81
N ALA A 591 -11.65 -6.10 -12.56
CA ALA A 591 -11.12 -4.85 -12.01
C ALA A 591 -11.98 -3.62 -12.36
N GLY A 592 -13.26 -3.84 -12.68
CA GLY A 592 -14.12 -2.79 -13.17
C GLY A 592 -13.71 -2.28 -14.55
N ARG A 593 -14.30 -1.17 -14.99
CA ARG A 593 -13.93 -0.51 -16.24
C ARG A 593 -12.49 0.02 -16.16
N ILE A 594 -11.66 -0.37 -17.08
CA ILE A 594 -10.26 0.07 -17.15
C ILE A 594 -10.20 1.45 -17.81
N VAL A 595 -9.66 2.44 -17.09
CA VAL A 595 -9.55 3.82 -17.59
C VAL A 595 -8.45 3.94 -18.65
N ASN A 596 -7.24 3.46 -18.30
CA ASN A 596 -6.11 3.45 -19.23
C ASN A 596 -5.40 2.09 -19.16
N PRO A 597 -5.48 1.26 -20.21
CA PRO A 597 -4.87 -0.06 -20.25
C PRO A 597 -3.37 -0.08 -19.95
N LEU A 598 -2.60 0.94 -20.36
CA LEU A 598 -1.15 0.98 -20.14
C LEU A 598 -0.80 1.14 -18.65
N THR A 599 -1.43 2.10 -17.98
CA THR A 599 -1.15 2.33 -16.55
C THR A 599 -1.78 1.25 -15.67
N ALA A 600 -2.96 0.72 -16.04
CA ALA A 600 -3.60 -0.38 -15.34
C ALA A 600 -2.72 -1.65 -15.36
N ARG A 601 -2.26 -2.07 -16.54
CA ARG A 601 -1.34 -3.20 -16.67
C ARG A 601 -0.08 -3.01 -15.84
N ASN A 602 0.49 -1.81 -15.85
CA ASN A 602 1.70 -1.51 -15.09
C ASN A 602 1.48 -1.65 -13.57
N GLN A 603 0.31 -1.25 -13.05
CA GLN A 603 -0.03 -1.45 -11.65
C GLN A 603 -0.15 -2.93 -11.28
N LEU A 604 -0.81 -3.72 -12.10
CA LEU A 604 -1.00 -5.15 -11.87
C LEU A 604 0.32 -5.91 -11.97
N VAL A 605 1.12 -5.68 -13.01
CA VAL A 605 2.47 -6.27 -13.18
C VAL A 605 3.39 -5.89 -12.02
N GLY A 606 3.40 -4.61 -11.62
CA GLY A 606 4.18 -4.14 -10.48
C GLY A 606 3.78 -4.79 -9.16
N GLY A 607 2.49 -5.12 -8.96
CA GLY A 607 2.01 -5.88 -7.81
C GLY A 607 2.49 -7.32 -7.83
N MET A 608 2.35 -8.01 -8.97
CA MET A 608 2.82 -9.39 -9.15
C MET A 608 4.33 -9.51 -8.96
N THR A 609 5.10 -8.56 -9.50
CA THR A 609 6.57 -8.51 -9.32
C THR A 609 6.93 -8.37 -7.85
N TRP A 610 6.20 -7.53 -7.12
CA TRP A 610 6.42 -7.42 -5.67
C TRP A 610 6.05 -8.71 -4.93
N GLY A 611 4.96 -9.38 -5.31
CA GLY A 611 4.61 -10.68 -4.74
C GLY A 611 5.65 -11.79 -4.99
N ILE A 612 6.37 -11.73 -6.14
CA ILE A 612 7.56 -12.58 -6.38
C ILE A 612 8.67 -12.22 -5.38
N SER A 613 8.92 -10.93 -5.16
CA SER A 613 9.92 -10.42 -4.20
C SER A 613 9.61 -10.88 -2.78
N MET A 614 8.36 -10.71 -2.33
CA MET A 614 7.84 -11.21 -1.06
C MET A 614 8.03 -12.73 -0.89
N ALA A 615 7.78 -13.49 -1.97
CA ALA A 615 7.88 -14.94 -1.92
C ALA A 615 9.32 -15.46 -1.78
N LEU A 616 10.31 -14.75 -2.37
CA LEU A 616 11.65 -15.31 -2.58
C LEU A 616 12.78 -14.52 -1.96
N HIS A 617 12.61 -13.22 -1.67
CA HIS A 617 13.73 -12.33 -1.37
C HIS A 617 13.58 -11.49 -0.10
N GLU A 618 12.42 -10.85 0.11
CA GLU A 618 12.27 -9.81 1.13
C GLU A 618 12.15 -10.37 2.54
N GLU A 619 13.06 -9.95 3.39
CA GLU A 619 13.04 -10.25 4.84
C GLU A 619 13.89 -9.20 5.56
N ALA A 620 13.32 -8.45 6.48
CA ALA A 620 14.07 -7.62 7.40
C ALA A 620 14.30 -8.38 8.72
N VAL A 621 15.55 -8.43 9.14
CA VAL A 621 15.94 -9.17 10.36
C VAL A 621 16.32 -8.18 11.44
N ARG A 622 15.67 -8.27 12.59
CA ARG A 622 15.94 -7.43 13.76
C ARG A 622 16.88 -8.14 14.74
N ASP A 623 17.91 -7.43 15.19
CA ASP A 623 18.80 -7.92 16.25
C ASP A 623 18.07 -7.90 17.59
N PRO A 624 17.87 -9.02 18.25
CA PRO A 624 17.18 -9.05 19.54
C PRO A 624 17.97 -8.35 20.67
N ALA A 625 19.28 -8.19 20.53
CA ALA A 625 20.11 -7.56 21.56
C ALA A 625 20.05 -6.01 21.50
N SER A 626 19.95 -5.43 20.32
CA SER A 626 19.98 -3.98 20.11
C SER A 626 18.66 -3.40 19.61
N GLY A 627 17.72 -4.25 19.17
CA GLY A 627 16.49 -3.83 18.52
C GLY A 627 16.68 -3.22 17.12
N ALA A 628 17.92 -3.11 16.63
CA ALA A 628 18.23 -2.55 15.33
C ALA A 628 18.01 -3.57 14.21
N LEU A 629 17.76 -3.09 12.98
CA LEU A 629 17.68 -3.95 11.81
C LEU A 629 19.06 -4.23 11.22
N TYR A 630 19.34 -5.49 10.92
CA TYR A 630 20.46 -5.87 10.07
C TYR A 630 20.16 -5.45 8.62
N GLY A 631 21.15 -4.84 7.94
CA GLY A 631 20.99 -4.51 6.54
C GLY A 631 19.87 -3.51 6.26
N ALA A 632 19.75 -2.45 7.05
CA ALA A 632 18.78 -1.36 6.85
C ALA A 632 19.12 -0.49 5.62
N ASP A 633 19.32 -1.10 4.47
CA ASP A 633 19.60 -0.50 3.17
C ASP A 633 19.31 -1.50 2.05
N LEU A 634 19.42 -1.08 0.78
CA LEU A 634 19.14 -1.96 -0.37
C LEU A 634 20.25 -2.98 -0.66
N ALA A 635 21.37 -2.95 0.07
CA ALA A 635 22.41 -3.99 -0.02
C ALA A 635 22.11 -5.17 0.93
N GLY A 636 21.46 -4.90 2.07
CA GLY A 636 21.10 -5.90 3.07
C GLY A 636 19.64 -6.35 3.02
N TYR A 637 18.72 -5.47 2.65
CA TYR A 637 17.32 -5.80 2.40
C TYR A 637 17.13 -6.05 0.90
N HIS A 638 16.98 -7.32 0.54
CA HIS A 638 16.95 -7.74 -0.85
C HIS A 638 15.55 -7.60 -1.43
N VAL A 639 15.40 -6.78 -2.46
CA VAL A 639 14.20 -6.72 -3.30
C VAL A 639 14.49 -7.40 -4.63
N ALA A 640 13.46 -7.95 -5.28
CA ALA A 640 13.60 -8.53 -6.61
C ALA A 640 14.19 -7.50 -7.58
N THR A 641 15.28 -7.87 -8.23
CA THR A 641 15.94 -7.07 -9.26
C THR A 641 15.36 -7.39 -10.63
N HIS A 642 15.77 -6.64 -11.66
CA HIS A 642 15.33 -6.92 -13.04
C HIS A 642 15.68 -8.35 -13.50
N ALA A 643 16.76 -8.94 -12.97
CA ALA A 643 17.17 -10.30 -13.28
C ALA A 643 16.27 -11.39 -12.64
N ASP A 644 15.58 -11.05 -11.58
CA ASP A 644 14.68 -11.96 -10.84
C ASP A 644 13.26 -11.96 -11.43
N VAL A 645 12.90 -10.90 -12.16
CA VAL A 645 11.60 -10.80 -12.81
C VAL A 645 11.57 -11.68 -14.05
N PRO A 646 10.62 -12.61 -14.18
CA PRO A 646 10.55 -13.47 -15.35
C PRO A 646 10.28 -12.65 -16.62
N PRO A 647 10.75 -13.10 -17.80
CA PRO A 647 10.52 -12.42 -19.07
C PRO A 647 9.03 -12.35 -19.44
N GLU A 648 8.22 -13.25 -18.92
CA GLU A 648 6.78 -13.32 -19.15
C GLU A 648 6.02 -13.03 -17.85
N VAL A 649 5.71 -11.74 -17.60
CA VAL A 649 4.74 -11.30 -16.60
C VAL A 649 3.57 -10.66 -17.34
N GLU A 650 2.46 -11.37 -17.39
CA GLU A 650 1.26 -10.93 -18.09
C GLU A 650 0.15 -10.58 -17.11
N ALA A 651 -0.47 -9.42 -17.31
CA ALA A 651 -1.69 -9.00 -16.62
C ALA A 651 -2.78 -8.72 -17.65
N VAL A 652 -3.90 -9.40 -17.48
CA VAL A 652 -5.10 -9.23 -18.30
C VAL A 652 -6.32 -9.08 -17.38
N TRP A 653 -7.45 -8.71 -17.95
CA TRP A 653 -8.70 -8.57 -17.21
C TRP A 653 -9.87 -9.15 -17.99
N VAL A 654 -10.86 -9.62 -17.24
CA VAL A 654 -12.17 -10.02 -17.76
C VAL A 654 -13.09 -8.79 -17.80
N ASP A 655 -14.17 -8.87 -18.60
CA ASP A 655 -15.18 -7.83 -18.60
C ASP A 655 -15.86 -7.72 -17.23
N ASP A 656 -15.77 -6.53 -16.65
CA ASP A 656 -16.28 -6.23 -15.31
C ASP A 656 -16.54 -4.72 -15.18
N HIS A 657 -17.53 -4.35 -14.38
CA HIS A 657 -17.78 -2.96 -14.00
C HIS A 657 -18.49 -2.90 -12.65
N ASP A 658 -18.33 -1.81 -11.92
CA ASP A 658 -19.13 -1.55 -10.73
C ASP A 658 -20.36 -0.72 -11.14
N PRO A 659 -21.58 -1.25 -10.99
CA PRO A 659 -22.80 -0.55 -11.40
C PRO A 659 -23.14 0.65 -10.50
N ASP A 660 -22.54 0.72 -9.31
CA ASP A 660 -22.76 1.83 -8.36
C ASP A 660 -21.73 2.97 -8.53
N ASP A 661 -20.73 2.79 -9.39
CA ASP A 661 -19.74 3.81 -9.73
C ASP A 661 -20.08 4.47 -11.07
N PRO A 662 -20.20 5.81 -11.16
CA PRO A 662 -20.62 6.47 -12.40
C PRO A 662 -19.65 6.27 -13.57
N VAL A 663 -18.37 5.98 -13.29
CA VAL A 663 -17.37 5.65 -14.32
C VAL A 663 -17.27 4.13 -14.53
N GLY A 664 -17.80 3.32 -13.59
CA GLY A 664 -17.80 1.86 -13.61
C GLY A 664 -16.48 1.23 -13.16
N ILE A 665 -15.61 1.98 -12.47
CA ILE A 665 -14.27 1.55 -12.10
C ILE A 665 -14.20 0.90 -10.72
N LYS A 666 -13.21 0.02 -10.56
CA LYS A 666 -12.76 -0.52 -9.27
C LYS A 666 -11.27 -0.19 -9.08
N GLY A 667 -10.77 -0.31 -7.84
CA GLY A 667 -9.36 -0.06 -7.56
C GLY A 667 -8.47 -1.23 -7.99
N ILE A 668 -7.28 -0.94 -8.53
CA ILE A 668 -6.33 -1.97 -9.01
C ILE A 668 -4.92 -1.79 -8.45
N GLY A 669 -4.71 -0.81 -7.58
CA GLY A 669 -3.38 -0.48 -7.08
C GLY A 669 -2.73 -1.60 -6.26
N GLU A 670 -3.52 -2.46 -5.63
CA GLU A 670 -3.07 -3.42 -4.62
C GLU A 670 -3.32 -4.88 -4.98
N VAL A 671 -4.42 -5.22 -5.67
CA VAL A 671 -4.81 -6.61 -5.94
C VAL A 671 -3.71 -7.44 -6.64
N GLY A 672 -2.81 -6.80 -7.39
CA GLY A 672 -1.74 -7.49 -8.11
C GLY A 672 -0.74 -8.25 -7.22
N ILE A 673 -0.52 -7.80 -5.96
CA ILE A 673 0.41 -8.48 -5.03
C ILE A 673 -0.27 -9.66 -4.31
N VAL A 674 -1.59 -9.65 -4.16
CA VAL A 674 -2.33 -10.44 -3.17
C VAL A 674 -2.14 -11.96 -3.32
N GLY A 675 -2.38 -12.52 -4.49
CA GLY A 675 -2.25 -13.97 -4.72
C GLY A 675 -0.87 -14.42 -5.20
N ALA A 676 0.04 -13.48 -5.47
CA ALA A 676 1.30 -13.76 -6.15
C ALA A 676 2.24 -14.65 -5.34
N ALA A 677 2.42 -14.37 -4.06
CA ALA A 677 3.29 -15.17 -3.19
C ALA A 677 2.76 -16.60 -3.00
N ALA A 678 1.45 -16.76 -2.83
CA ALA A 678 0.84 -18.08 -2.74
C ALA A 678 0.95 -18.88 -4.04
N ALA A 679 0.72 -18.24 -5.20
CA ALA A 679 0.89 -18.89 -6.50
C ALA A 679 2.32 -19.42 -6.70
N VAL A 680 3.34 -18.62 -6.30
CA VAL A 680 4.75 -19.03 -6.32
C VAL A 680 5.00 -20.19 -5.35
N ALA A 681 4.53 -20.12 -4.10
CA ALA A 681 4.72 -21.16 -3.09
C ALA A 681 4.05 -22.48 -3.50
N ASN A 682 2.83 -22.44 -4.06
CA ASN A 682 2.13 -23.60 -4.60
C ASN A 682 2.85 -24.18 -5.82
N ALA A 683 3.48 -23.33 -6.65
CA ALA A 683 4.31 -23.78 -7.75
C ALA A 683 5.60 -24.48 -7.27
N VAL A 684 6.21 -23.98 -6.19
CA VAL A 684 7.40 -24.63 -5.57
C VAL A 684 7.02 -26.01 -5.00
N TRP A 685 5.88 -26.12 -4.31
CA TRP A 685 5.38 -27.42 -3.90
C TRP A 685 5.18 -28.38 -5.09
N HIS A 686 4.53 -27.89 -6.14
CA HIS A 686 4.29 -28.72 -7.33
C HIS A 686 5.60 -29.13 -8.03
N ALA A 687 6.65 -28.32 -7.95
CA ALA A 687 7.99 -28.67 -8.44
C ALA A 687 8.70 -29.70 -7.57
N THR A 688 8.56 -29.64 -6.24
CA THR A 688 9.43 -30.37 -5.30
C THR A 688 8.71 -31.44 -4.49
N GLY A 689 7.40 -31.35 -4.32
CA GLY A 689 6.62 -32.15 -3.36
C GLY A 689 6.72 -31.65 -1.92
N VAL A 690 7.41 -30.52 -1.67
CA VAL A 690 7.63 -29.99 -0.32
C VAL A 690 6.86 -28.68 -0.12
N ARG A 691 6.06 -28.59 0.96
CA ARG A 691 5.32 -27.39 1.33
C ARG A 691 6.22 -26.41 2.12
N HIS A 692 6.37 -25.20 1.59
CA HIS A 692 7.03 -24.09 2.27
C HIS A 692 5.96 -23.17 2.85
N ARG A 693 5.81 -23.17 4.19
CA ARG A 693 4.80 -22.39 4.92
C ARG A 693 5.36 -21.12 5.54
N GLY A 694 6.60 -20.77 5.25
CA GLY A 694 7.25 -19.53 5.72
C GLY A 694 7.94 -18.82 4.56
N LEU A 695 7.71 -17.51 4.46
CA LEU A 695 8.38 -16.63 3.50
C LEU A 695 9.61 -15.96 4.14
N PRO A 696 10.57 -15.55 3.30
CA PRO A 696 10.77 -15.94 1.90
C PRO A 696 11.21 -17.40 1.75
N ILE A 697 10.96 -18.02 0.59
CA ILE A 697 11.40 -19.37 0.26
C ILE A 697 12.87 -19.31 -0.17
N ARG A 698 13.77 -19.27 0.82
CA ARG A 698 15.21 -19.12 0.61
C ARG A 698 15.87 -20.43 0.19
N PRO A 699 17.01 -20.38 -0.51
CA PRO A 699 17.77 -21.57 -0.95
C PRO A 699 18.08 -22.55 0.19
N ASP A 700 18.46 -22.06 1.37
CA ASP A 700 18.75 -22.91 2.53
C ASP A 700 17.53 -23.67 3.04
N ARG A 701 16.32 -23.10 2.94
CA ARG A 701 15.06 -23.74 3.32
C ARG A 701 14.68 -24.83 2.31
N VAL A 702 14.88 -24.58 1.01
CA VAL A 702 14.65 -25.57 -0.05
C VAL A 702 15.58 -26.78 0.12
N LEU A 703 16.88 -26.54 0.39
CA LEU A 703 17.86 -27.62 0.58
C LEU A 703 17.59 -28.47 1.83
N ARG A 704 17.18 -27.85 2.95
CA ARG A 704 16.85 -28.60 4.19
C ARG A 704 15.62 -29.47 4.03
N ALA A 705 14.61 -29.01 3.32
CA ALA A 705 13.37 -29.73 3.12
C ALA A 705 13.49 -30.91 2.12
N GLY A 706 14.50 -30.93 1.26
CA GLY A 706 14.80 -32.01 0.31
C GLY A 706 15.86 -33.03 0.77
N GLY A 707 16.30 -32.95 2.03
CA GLY A 707 17.28 -33.88 2.60
C GLY A 707 16.70 -35.28 2.80
N PRO A 708 17.56 -36.34 2.87
CA PRO A 708 17.11 -37.72 2.98
C PRO A 708 16.39 -38.06 4.30
N ASP A 709 16.31 -37.13 5.23
CA ASP A 709 15.67 -37.28 6.56
C ASP A 709 14.50 -36.29 6.79
N ALA A 710 13.89 -35.71 5.73
CA ALA A 710 12.78 -34.77 5.81
C ALA A 710 11.42 -35.44 5.69
#